data_e427a513fb63366a56b7faf3ce198dc0
#
_entry.id   e427a513fb63366a56b7faf3ce198dc0
#
_cell.length_a   1.000
_cell.length_b   1.000
_cell.length_c   1.000
_cell.angle_alpha   90.00
_cell.angle_beta   90.00
_cell.angle_gamma   90.00
#
_symmetry.space_group_name_H-M   'P 1'
#
loop_
_entity.id
_entity.type
_entity.pdbx_description
1 polymer ?
#
loop_
_entity_poly.entity_id
_entity_poly.type
_entity_poly.pdbx_seq_one_letter_code
_entity_poly.pdbx_strand_id
1 'polypeptide(L)'
;MKKIKNYLKKYWLYLVAFLIPFFIMVTVYLSQGIYWNSDTSPLLGDGFHQYVIFDTTLRNILHGTDSLFYTFTSGLGLNFYALTSYYLGSFLSPFVYFFNLENMPDAVYLFTLIKFGLIGLTATISLKGIFKKIPTLLILTLSTCYSLMSFATSQIEIKTWLDVFILAPLILYGLHRLMIGQDKILYFTSLTILFIQNYYFGYMMALFLVFWFLVQTSWDFKNRIKTFFDFTIVSILSGFTSLIMILPTFLDLKTHGEKLTSVDKIFTEKTWYLDIFAKNFIGSFDTTKYGSIPMVYVGIVPLLLAILFFTLKSIKFHVKLSYFLLILLFMASFSLEKLDLFWQGMHAPNMFLHRYSWLFSLLIIFIAAETLQRLKQIKFKNIIIAFTFLSIGFTLVFIFRKHYDFLGPVNFILTLEFLLAYLLIFGTFAQSYISKKIFLVSILTFVSFEVSLNAFYQVDGIAKEWVFASRSSYAKNLKTIDKLVNYAKKENKEFFRTESLDPQTGNDSMKYNYNGISQFSSVRNTMTSSTLDKLGFKSSGTNLNLRYQNNSILMDAIFSVAYNIAETNPKKYGFTPIKTESNLSLYQNKNSTSLAFLTNEIYKDVNFNNLTLDNQSKFLNNLSGLNYNYFQRIEPISAHNIIENNKTFTVNVDKDSKESFASMTYTVNIPANNQVYVSLPNINFSNDDQKVVEVSIGKEKRRFTTNNVFTFFNIGYFKEEQIVTIRFTFPDNSQVSFDKPEFYKVNTKYFQEAMDKIHSQNVTVTTQNSQITVNYEAKQDSSLFFTLPYDKGWSATQDGRPVSIHKAQEGFMKVDVKKGRGKVILKFFPNGLKEGILCFILGIIIFTIYQHKTKCRTKK
;
A
#
# COMPACT_ATOMS: atom_id res chain seq x y z
N MET A 1 39.06 -27.45 -3.29
CA MET A 1 39.64 -26.17 -2.86
C MET A 1 40.14 -25.26 -4.01
N LYS A 2 41.02 -25.69 -4.95
CA LYS A 2 41.51 -24.84 -6.06
C LYS A 2 40.37 -24.26 -6.93
N LYS A 3 39.37 -25.05 -7.31
CA LYS A 3 38.21 -24.57 -8.09
C LYS A 3 37.42 -23.48 -7.35
N ILE A 4 37.14 -23.65 -6.07
CA ILE A 4 36.41 -22.66 -5.21
C ILE A 4 37.25 -21.37 -5.14
N LYS A 5 38.52 -21.44 -4.89
CA LYS A 5 39.45 -20.28 -4.85
C LYS A 5 39.47 -19.51 -6.17
N ASN A 6 39.44 -20.21 -7.30
CA ASN A 6 39.37 -19.57 -8.63
C ASN A 6 38.02 -18.94 -8.92
N TYR A 7 36.90 -19.56 -8.48
CA TYR A 7 35.57 -18.98 -8.56
C TYR A 7 35.48 -17.72 -7.69
N LEU A 8 35.91 -17.79 -6.41
CA LEU A 8 35.96 -16.63 -5.54
C LEU A 8 36.79 -15.49 -6.10
N LYS A 9 37.96 -15.79 -6.66
CA LYS A 9 38.80 -14.77 -7.31
C LYS A 9 38.15 -14.13 -8.53
N LYS A 10 37.27 -14.84 -9.22
CA LYS A 10 36.57 -14.36 -10.42
C LYS A 10 35.33 -13.51 -10.04
N TYR A 11 34.61 -13.91 -9.01
CA TYR A 11 33.29 -13.33 -8.66
C TYR A 11 33.27 -12.52 -7.38
N TRP A 12 34.41 -12.35 -6.66
CA TRP A 12 34.51 -11.65 -5.39
C TRP A 12 33.83 -10.26 -5.40
N LEU A 13 33.99 -9.54 -6.53
CA LEU A 13 33.41 -8.21 -6.69
C LEU A 13 31.89 -8.22 -6.51
N TYR A 14 31.23 -9.15 -7.18
CA TYR A 14 29.76 -9.26 -7.13
C TYR A 14 29.27 -9.74 -5.77
N LEU A 15 30.04 -10.63 -5.13
CA LEU A 15 29.74 -11.07 -3.77
C LEU A 15 29.86 -9.90 -2.78
N VAL A 16 30.96 -9.14 -2.84
CA VAL A 16 31.17 -7.99 -1.97
C VAL A 16 30.16 -6.87 -2.25
N ALA A 17 29.79 -6.65 -3.51
CA ALA A 17 28.76 -5.69 -3.89
C ALA A 17 27.37 -6.02 -3.29
N PHE A 18 27.07 -7.30 -3.13
CA PHE A 18 25.87 -7.75 -2.41
C PHE A 18 26.03 -7.61 -0.89
N LEU A 19 27.16 -8.06 -0.34
CA LEU A 19 27.37 -8.16 1.10
C LEU A 19 27.49 -6.80 1.81
N ILE A 20 28.11 -5.78 1.17
CA ILE A 20 28.29 -4.46 1.80
C ILE A 20 26.93 -3.85 2.19
N PRO A 21 25.99 -3.56 1.26
CA PRO A 21 24.71 -2.96 1.63
C PRO A 21 23.85 -3.91 2.47
N PHE A 22 23.93 -5.23 2.27
CA PHE A 22 23.26 -6.21 3.11
C PHE A 22 23.67 -6.08 4.59
N PHE A 23 24.98 -6.11 4.89
CA PHE A 23 25.45 -6.02 6.27
C PHE A 23 25.31 -4.61 6.86
N ILE A 24 25.39 -3.55 6.05
CA ILE A 24 25.09 -2.21 6.53
C ILE A 24 23.65 -2.16 7.02
N MET A 25 22.69 -2.66 6.26
CA MET A 25 21.29 -2.69 6.69
C MET A 25 21.04 -3.64 7.87
N VAL A 26 21.79 -4.75 7.99
CA VAL A 26 21.76 -5.58 9.20
C VAL A 26 22.17 -4.75 10.43
N THR A 27 23.25 -3.99 10.35
CA THR A 27 23.70 -3.14 11.47
C THR A 27 22.74 -2.00 11.78
N VAL A 28 22.16 -1.39 10.75
CA VAL A 28 21.12 -0.35 10.91
C VAL A 28 19.88 -0.92 11.60
N TYR A 29 19.36 -2.05 11.16
CA TYR A 29 18.22 -2.68 11.81
C TYR A 29 18.55 -3.14 13.24
N LEU A 30 19.73 -3.68 13.45
CA LEU A 30 20.19 -4.09 14.78
C LEU A 30 20.24 -2.92 15.76
N SER A 31 20.62 -1.72 15.32
CA SER A 31 20.59 -0.50 16.13
C SER A 31 19.18 -0.05 16.55
N GLN A 32 18.15 -0.50 15.81
CA GLN A 32 16.73 -0.31 16.15
C GLN A 32 16.14 -1.50 16.94
N GLY A 33 16.97 -2.47 17.35
CA GLY A 33 16.51 -3.69 18.01
C GLY A 33 15.84 -4.70 17.10
N ILE A 34 15.96 -4.53 15.76
CA ILE A 34 15.36 -5.40 14.76
C ILE A 34 16.39 -6.42 14.27
N TYR A 35 16.13 -7.68 14.55
CA TYR A 35 16.92 -8.81 14.10
C TYR A 35 16.05 -10.08 13.99
N TRP A 36 16.60 -11.16 13.46
CA TRP A 36 15.85 -12.40 13.29
C TRP A 36 15.23 -12.86 14.61
N ASN A 37 13.92 -13.05 14.60
CA ASN A 37 13.13 -13.48 15.78
C ASN A 37 13.12 -12.49 16.96
N SER A 38 13.48 -11.20 16.73
CA SER A 38 13.35 -10.16 17.76
C SER A 38 11.90 -9.78 18.01
N ASP A 39 11.59 -9.20 19.17
CA ASP A 39 10.24 -8.67 19.42
C ASP A 39 9.97 -7.40 18.59
N THR A 40 10.95 -6.49 18.45
CA THR A 40 10.83 -5.38 17.52
C THR A 40 10.91 -5.91 16.08
N SER A 41 9.89 -5.66 15.28
CA SER A 41 9.79 -6.14 13.91
C SER A 41 10.00 -4.99 12.89
N PRO A 42 10.34 -5.28 11.63
CA PRO A 42 10.46 -4.24 10.60
C PRO A 42 9.11 -3.72 10.08
N LEU A 43 8.02 -4.08 10.73
CA LEU A 43 6.67 -3.71 10.32
C LEU A 43 6.29 -2.35 10.89
N LEU A 44 5.93 -1.43 10.03
CA LEU A 44 5.42 -0.09 10.38
C LEU A 44 4.43 0.38 9.31
N GLY A 45 3.54 1.27 9.65
CA GLY A 45 2.59 1.87 8.71
C GLY A 45 1.91 0.86 7.78
N ASP A 46 2.01 1.08 6.48
CA ASP A 46 1.49 0.18 5.45
C ASP A 46 2.14 -1.21 5.47
N GLY A 47 3.37 -1.32 5.92
CA GLY A 47 4.06 -2.61 6.13
C GLY A 47 3.32 -3.53 7.09
N PHE A 48 2.76 -2.97 8.18
CA PHE A 48 1.98 -3.69 9.19
C PHE A 48 0.51 -3.90 8.76
N HIS A 49 -0.13 -2.86 8.22
CA HIS A 49 -1.57 -2.88 7.93
C HIS A 49 -1.93 -3.47 6.57
N GLN A 50 -0.98 -3.56 5.64
CA GLN A 50 -1.21 -4.00 4.26
C GLN A 50 -0.20 -5.07 3.82
N TYR A 51 1.08 -4.74 3.62
CA TYR A 51 2.05 -5.61 2.93
C TYR A 51 2.23 -6.98 3.57
N VAL A 52 2.43 -7.09 4.88
CA VAL A 52 2.59 -8.38 5.57
C VAL A 52 1.32 -9.22 5.50
N ILE A 53 0.15 -8.58 5.47
CA ILE A 53 -1.14 -9.26 5.41
C ILE A 53 -1.39 -9.79 3.99
N PHE A 54 -1.09 -8.99 2.96
CA PHE A 54 -1.20 -9.43 1.56
C PHE A 54 -0.21 -10.55 1.24
N ASP A 55 0.99 -10.52 1.82
CA ASP A 55 1.93 -11.65 1.79
C ASP A 55 1.34 -12.90 2.44
N THR A 56 0.64 -12.74 3.57
CA THR A 56 -0.06 -13.85 4.24
C THR A 56 -1.13 -14.46 3.34
N THR A 57 -1.90 -13.61 2.64
CA THR A 57 -2.89 -14.10 1.66
C THR A 57 -2.22 -14.81 0.50
N LEU A 58 -1.12 -14.27 -0.04
CA LEU A 58 -0.35 -14.95 -1.08
C LEU A 58 0.18 -16.30 -0.60
N ARG A 59 0.67 -16.37 0.64
CA ARG A 59 1.06 -17.64 1.25
C ARG A 59 -0.09 -18.65 1.26
N ASN A 60 -1.28 -18.23 1.65
CA ASN A 60 -2.47 -19.07 1.67
C ASN A 60 -2.83 -19.58 0.26
N ILE A 61 -2.73 -18.72 -0.76
CA ILE A 61 -2.91 -19.08 -2.17
C ILE A 61 -1.89 -20.14 -2.59
N LEU A 62 -0.62 -19.94 -2.25
CA LEU A 62 0.46 -20.89 -2.58
C LEU A 62 0.30 -22.24 -1.88
N HIS A 63 -0.40 -22.29 -0.73
CA HIS A 63 -0.80 -23.53 -0.05
C HIS A 63 -2.15 -24.10 -0.53
N GLY A 64 -2.78 -23.46 -1.52
CA GLY A 64 -4.02 -23.96 -2.15
C GLY A 64 -5.29 -23.67 -1.35
N THR A 65 -5.26 -22.76 -0.38
CA THR A 65 -6.42 -22.44 0.48
C THR A 65 -7.18 -21.18 0.05
N ASP A 66 -6.69 -20.45 -0.96
CA ASP A 66 -7.32 -19.25 -1.54
C ASP A 66 -7.01 -19.17 -3.05
N SER A 67 -7.56 -18.18 -3.76
CA SER A 67 -7.43 -17.98 -5.20
C SER A 67 -6.59 -16.76 -5.55
N LEU A 68 -5.73 -16.88 -6.59
CA LEU A 68 -4.99 -15.76 -7.15
C LEU A 68 -5.90 -14.74 -7.87
N PHE A 69 -7.10 -15.12 -8.28
CA PHE A 69 -7.98 -14.28 -9.08
C PHE A 69 -8.97 -13.48 -8.25
N TYR A 70 -9.58 -14.12 -7.25
CA TYR A 70 -10.61 -13.49 -6.44
C TYR A 70 -10.54 -13.97 -5.00
N THR A 71 -10.65 -13.05 -4.05
CA THR A 71 -10.72 -13.36 -2.63
C THR A 71 -12.02 -12.84 -2.01
N PHE A 72 -12.61 -13.63 -1.10
CA PHE A 72 -13.76 -13.23 -0.29
C PHE A 72 -13.35 -12.62 1.05
N THR A 73 -12.06 -12.51 1.30
CA THR A 73 -11.51 -12.05 2.59
C THR A 73 -11.39 -10.52 2.69
N SER A 74 -11.89 -9.75 1.71
CA SER A 74 -11.77 -8.29 1.69
C SER A 74 -12.94 -7.65 0.94
N GLY A 75 -13.57 -6.63 1.52
CA GLY A 75 -14.52 -5.74 0.84
C GLY A 75 -15.77 -6.42 0.28
N LEU A 76 -16.29 -7.47 0.92
CA LEU A 76 -17.31 -8.40 0.41
C LEU A 76 -16.82 -9.34 -0.69
N GLY A 77 -15.65 -9.10 -1.23
CA GLY A 77 -15.00 -9.81 -2.32
C GLY A 77 -14.21 -8.85 -3.19
N LEU A 78 -13.00 -9.24 -3.60
CA LEU A 78 -12.05 -8.40 -4.29
C LEU A 78 -11.32 -9.15 -5.40
N ASN A 79 -11.06 -8.45 -6.52
CA ASN A 79 -10.13 -8.87 -7.56
C ASN A 79 -8.71 -8.93 -7.00
N PHE A 80 -8.26 -10.11 -6.57
CA PHE A 80 -6.95 -10.29 -5.96
C PHE A 80 -5.81 -10.16 -6.97
N TYR A 81 -6.06 -10.48 -8.24
CA TYR A 81 -5.06 -10.30 -9.30
C TYR A 81 -4.68 -8.83 -9.48
N ALA A 82 -5.66 -7.92 -9.42
CA ALA A 82 -5.38 -6.49 -9.43
C ALA A 82 -4.58 -6.05 -8.20
N LEU A 83 -4.87 -6.59 -7.02
CA LEU A 83 -4.11 -6.32 -5.81
C LEU A 83 -2.64 -6.77 -5.94
N THR A 84 -2.37 -7.91 -6.59
CA THR A 84 -0.99 -8.40 -6.78
C THR A 84 -0.13 -7.43 -7.59
N SER A 85 -0.73 -6.71 -8.54
CA SER A 85 -0.01 -5.78 -9.43
C SER A 85 0.68 -4.63 -8.72
N TYR A 86 0.17 -4.23 -7.55
CA TYR A 86 0.71 -3.13 -6.77
C TYR A 86 1.48 -3.59 -5.52
N TYR A 87 0.95 -4.60 -4.80
CA TYR A 87 1.46 -4.97 -3.47
C TYR A 87 2.38 -6.19 -3.47
N LEU A 88 2.31 -7.08 -4.45
CA LEU A 88 2.97 -8.39 -4.42
C LEU A 88 3.94 -8.63 -5.58
N GLY A 89 4.22 -7.61 -6.40
CA GLY A 89 5.10 -7.68 -7.56
C GLY A 89 6.59 -7.79 -7.21
N SER A 90 6.99 -8.60 -6.22
CA SER A 90 8.38 -8.79 -5.82
C SER A 90 8.91 -10.16 -6.24
N PHE A 91 10.19 -10.23 -6.65
CA PHE A 91 10.88 -11.52 -6.90
C PHE A 91 10.88 -12.44 -5.68
N LEU A 92 10.83 -11.86 -4.48
CA LEU A 92 10.89 -12.60 -3.22
C LEU A 92 9.51 -12.97 -2.68
N SER A 93 8.42 -12.40 -3.21
CA SER A 93 7.06 -12.70 -2.74
C SER A 93 6.71 -14.19 -2.75
N PRO A 94 7.07 -15.01 -3.77
CA PRO A 94 6.76 -16.44 -3.73
C PRO A 94 7.43 -17.20 -2.58
N PHE A 95 8.52 -16.69 -2.04
CA PHE A 95 9.23 -17.35 -0.93
C PHE A 95 8.53 -17.22 0.43
N VAL A 96 7.45 -16.43 0.53
CA VAL A 96 6.57 -16.41 1.71
C VAL A 96 5.97 -17.80 2.01
N TYR A 97 5.92 -18.66 0.99
CA TYR A 97 5.52 -20.06 1.12
C TYR A 97 6.20 -20.79 2.28
N PHE A 98 7.49 -20.49 2.52
CA PHE A 98 8.31 -21.19 3.52
C PHE A 98 8.15 -20.64 4.94
N PHE A 99 7.34 -19.61 5.16
CA PHE A 99 7.16 -18.98 6.46
C PHE A 99 5.80 -19.33 7.07
N ASN A 100 5.78 -19.54 8.39
CA ASN A 100 4.54 -19.65 9.13
C ASN A 100 3.93 -18.26 9.38
N LEU A 101 2.64 -18.20 9.69
CA LEU A 101 1.93 -16.95 9.95
C LEU A 101 2.63 -16.08 11.02
N GLU A 102 3.11 -16.70 12.09
CA GLU A 102 3.82 -16.02 13.20
C GLU A 102 5.18 -15.44 12.79
N ASN A 103 5.81 -16.04 11.76
CA ASN A 103 7.15 -15.68 11.29
C ASN A 103 7.13 -14.78 10.04
N MET A 104 5.97 -14.29 9.64
CA MET A 104 5.87 -13.34 8.51
C MET A 104 6.70 -12.05 8.73
N PRO A 105 6.84 -11.50 9.94
CA PRO A 105 7.77 -10.40 10.19
C PRO A 105 9.22 -10.72 9.85
N ASP A 106 9.67 -11.98 10.07
CA ASP A 106 11.03 -12.42 9.70
C ASP A 106 11.20 -12.54 8.19
N ALA A 107 10.14 -12.93 7.46
CA ALA A 107 10.15 -12.91 5.99
C ALA A 107 10.39 -11.50 5.48
N VAL A 108 9.67 -10.51 6.02
CA VAL A 108 9.84 -9.09 5.64
C VAL A 108 11.25 -8.60 5.97
N TYR A 109 11.77 -8.93 7.16
CA TYR A 109 13.15 -8.62 7.56
C TYR A 109 14.17 -9.18 6.56
N LEU A 110 14.13 -10.48 6.33
CA LEU A 110 15.09 -11.15 5.45
C LEU A 110 15.02 -10.65 4.00
N PHE A 111 13.81 -10.50 3.48
CA PHE A 111 13.61 -10.05 2.09
C PHE A 111 14.07 -8.61 1.88
N THR A 112 13.87 -7.73 2.86
CA THR A 112 14.37 -6.36 2.79
C THR A 112 15.89 -6.33 2.74
N LEU A 113 16.58 -7.09 3.59
CA LEU A 113 18.05 -7.19 3.57
C LEU A 113 18.60 -7.74 2.24
N ILE A 114 17.98 -8.82 1.74
CA ILE A 114 18.35 -9.41 0.44
C ILE A 114 18.18 -8.38 -0.69
N LYS A 115 17.10 -7.58 -0.68
CA LYS A 115 16.88 -6.56 -1.72
C LYS A 115 17.96 -5.48 -1.70
N PHE A 116 18.37 -4.98 -0.55
CA PHE A 116 19.49 -4.03 -0.48
C PHE A 116 20.78 -4.64 -1.05
N GLY A 117 21.06 -5.90 -0.75
CA GLY A 117 22.17 -6.63 -1.38
C GLY A 117 22.03 -6.75 -2.90
N LEU A 118 20.84 -7.08 -3.40
CA LEU A 118 20.59 -7.19 -4.85
C LEU A 118 20.69 -5.84 -5.57
N ILE A 119 20.26 -4.73 -4.94
CA ILE A 119 20.42 -3.37 -5.50
C ILE A 119 21.93 -3.07 -5.72
N GLY A 120 22.78 -3.35 -4.72
CA GLY A 120 24.23 -3.17 -4.83
C GLY A 120 24.85 -4.07 -5.90
N LEU A 121 24.41 -5.31 -5.98
CA LEU A 121 24.86 -6.29 -6.98
C LEU A 121 24.52 -5.82 -8.42
N THR A 122 23.26 -5.47 -8.67
CA THR A 122 22.80 -5.08 -10.02
C THR A 122 23.39 -3.74 -10.46
N ALA A 123 23.55 -2.79 -9.56
CA ALA A 123 24.26 -1.55 -9.80
C ALA A 123 25.75 -1.82 -10.19
N THR A 124 26.42 -2.73 -9.48
CA THR A 124 27.79 -3.13 -9.80
C THR A 124 27.90 -3.79 -11.18
N ILE A 125 26.97 -4.70 -11.51
CA ILE A 125 26.93 -5.35 -12.84
C ILE A 125 26.79 -4.27 -13.92
N SER A 126 25.91 -3.34 -13.74
CA SER A 126 25.57 -2.30 -14.72
C SER A 126 26.71 -1.29 -14.87
N LEU A 127 27.22 -0.75 -13.77
CA LEU A 127 28.33 0.22 -13.79
C LEU A 127 29.58 -0.40 -14.39
N LYS A 128 29.93 -1.63 -14.03
CA LYS A 128 31.07 -2.32 -14.61
C LYS A 128 30.91 -2.65 -16.10
N GLY A 129 29.68 -2.99 -16.50
CA GLY A 129 29.33 -3.29 -17.89
C GLY A 129 29.44 -2.06 -18.79
N ILE A 130 29.01 -0.89 -18.31
CA ILE A 130 29.02 0.38 -19.04
C ILE A 130 30.41 1.06 -18.97
N PHE A 131 30.99 1.16 -17.78
CA PHE A 131 32.13 2.00 -17.46
C PHE A 131 33.43 1.18 -17.24
N LYS A 132 33.97 0.60 -18.29
CA LYS A 132 35.09 -0.37 -18.24
C LYS A 132 36.39 0.19 -17.67
N LYS A 133 36.61 1.52 -17.68
CA LYS A 133 37.86 2.16 -17.22
C LYS A 133 37.87 2.51 -15.73
N ILE A 134 36.74 2.38 -15.04
CA ILE A 134 36.64 2.71 -13.62
C ILE A 134 37.31 1.59 -12.79
N PRO A 135 38.17 1.94 -11.83
CA PRO A 135 38.70 1.00 -10.85
C PRO A 135 37.61 0.26 -10.08
N THR A 136 37.79 -1.02 -9.84
CA THR A 136 36.77 -1.89 -9.25
C THR A 136 36.26 -1.39 -7.89
N LEU A 137 37.16 -0.87 -7.04
CA LEU A 137 36.74 -0.34 -5.71
C LEU A 137 35.85 0.91 -5.84
N LEU A 138 36.06 1.77 -6.85
CA LEU A 138 35.18 2.91 -7.10
C LEU A 138 33.81 2.51 -7.69
N ILE A 139 33.75 1.38 -8.42
CA ILE A 139 32.46 0.80 -8.82
C ILE A 139 31.71 0.34 -7.56
N LEU A 140 32.38 -0.35 -6.63
CA LEU A 140 31.79 -0.73 -5.33
C LEU A 140 31.31 0.49 -4.56
N THR A 141 32.10 1.55 -4.52
CA THR A 141 31.70 2.81 -3.87
C THR A 141 30.40 3.35 -4.44
N LEU A 142 30.31 3.52 -5.77
CA LEU A 142 29.09 4.05 -6.40
C LEU A 142 27.89 3.12 -6.24
N SER A 143 28.09 1.81 -6.32
CA SER A 143 26.98 0.86 -6.12
C SER A 143 26.48 0.83 -4.68
N THR A 144 27.38 1.01 -3.69
CA THR A 144 27.00 1.14 -2.28
C THR A 144 26.21 2.44 -2.05
N CYS A 145 26.64 3.56 -2.62
CA CYS A 145 25.91 4.81 -2.57
C CYS A 145 24.49 4.68 -3.18
N TYR A 146 24.38 4.04 -4.33
CA TYR A 146 23.10 3.82 -4.98
C TYR A 146 22.15 2.94 -4.15
N SER A 147 22.69 1.84 -3.61
CA SER A 147 21.86 0.91 -2.84
C SER A 147 21.35 1.51 -1.53
N LEU A 148 22.10 2.44 -0.92
CA LEU A 148 21.76 3.08 0.35
C LEU A 148 21.33 4.55 0.18
N MET A 149 20.86 4.94 -1.01
CA MET A 149 20.29 6.26 -1.24
C MET A 149 19.12 6.55 -0.29
N SER A 150 18.94 7.81 0.11
CA SER A 150 17.88 8.20 1.06
C SER A 150 16.50 7.69 0.65
N PHE A 151 16.14 7.77 -0.64
CA PHE A 151 14.85 7.27 -1.10
C PHE A 151 14.64 5.77 -0.80
N ALA A 152 15.67 4.94 -0.96
CA ALA A 152 15.56 3.51 -0.66
C ALA A 152 15.48 3.24 0.85
N THR A 153 16.26 3.96 1.66
CA THR A 153 16.34 3.75 3.12
C THR A 153 15.20 4.41 3.89
N SER A 154 14.56 5.45 3.33
CA SER A 154 13.40 6.11 3.94
C SER A 154 12.05 5.51 3.54
N GLN A 155 12.01 4.60 2.55
CA GLN A 155 10.77 3.98 2.05
C GLN A 155 10.72 2.47 2.33
N ILE A 156 11.36 2.01 3.41
CA ILE A 156 11.49 0.58 3.75
C ILE A 156 10.16 -0.10 4.08
N GLU A 157 9.13 0.65 4.47
CA GLU A 157 7.79 0.12 4.72
C GLU A 157 7.10 -0.37 3.44
N ILE A 158 7.45 0.22 2.28
CA ILE A 158 6.87 -0.13 0.98
C ILE A 158 7.85 -1.04 0.22
N LYS A 159 8.00 -2.25 0.70
CA LYS A 159 9.02 -3.21 0.28
C LYS A 159 9.09 -3.49 -1.23
N THR A 160 7.99 -3.33 -1.99
CA THR A 160 7.96 -3.58 -3.44
C THR A 160 8.66 -2.50 -4.24
N TRP A 161 8.86 -1.31 -3.69
CA TRP A 161 9.62 -0.26 -4.36
C TRP A 161 11.10 -0.60 -4.46
N LEU A 162 11.65 -1.37 -3.52
CA LEU A 162 13.04 -1.80 -3.57
C LEU A 162 13.36 -2.68 -4.80
N ASP A 163 12.39 -3.44 -5.30
CA ASP A 163 12.57 -4.27 -6.51
C ASP A 163 12.79 -3.41 -7.76
N VAL A 164 12.23 -2.20 -7.80
CA VAL A 164 12.45 -1.23 -8.88
C VAL A 164 13.91 -0.82 -8.94
N PHE A 165 14.54 -0.60 -7.79
CA PHE A 165 15.97 -0.19 -7.72
C PHE A 165 16.91 -1.32 -8.07
N ILE A 166 16.49 -2.59 -7.95
CA ILE A 166 17.22 -3.75 -8.50
C ILE A 166 17.23 -3.72 -10.03
N LEU A 167 16.09 -3.38 -10.65
CA LEU A 167 15.92 -3.45 -12.11
C LEU A 167 16.46 -2.20 -12.84
N ALA A 168 16.34 -1.02 -12.25
CA ALA A 168 16.69 0.22 -12.93
C ALA A 168 18.13 0.28 -13.48
N PRO A 169 19.19 -0.12 -12.75
CA PRO A 169 20.53 -0.17 -13.31
C PRO A 169 20.66 -1.16 -14.47
N LEU A 170 19.97 -2.32 -14.39
CA LEU A 170 19.97 -3.32 -15.47
C LEU A 170 19.30 -2.80 -16.74
N ILE A 171 18.20 -2.03 -16.58
CA ILE A 171 17.51 -1.38 -17.70
C ILE A 171 18.46 -0.39 -18.41
N LEU A 172 19.19 0.45 -17.65
CA LEU A 172 20.14 1.39 -18.21
C LEU A 172 21.31 0.68 -18.87
N TYR A 173 21.79 -0.43 -18.30
CA TYR A 173 22.83 -1.24 -18.93
C TYR A 173 22.30 -1.91 -20.20
N GLY A 174 21.09 -2.44 -20.20
CA GLY A 174 20.43 -3.01 -21.37
C GLY A 174 20.27 -1.97 -22.49
N LEU A 175 19.82 -0.76 -22.15
CA LEU A 175 19.72 0.34 -23.11
C LEU A 175 21.11 0.74 -23.67
N HIS A 176 22.13 0.82 -22.81
CA HIS A 176 23.50 1.08 -23.27
C HIS A 176 23.96 0.03 -24.29
N ARG A 177 23.71 -1.26 -24.03
CA ARG A 177 24.06 -2.36 -24.97
C ARG A 177 23.34 -2.20 -26.31
N LEU A 178 22.06 -1.86 -26.29
CA LEU A 178 21.26 -1.57 -27.47
C LEU A 178 21.88 -0.40 -28.26
N MET A 179 22.21 0.71 -27.57
CA MET A 179 22.73 1.94 -28.21
C MET A 179 24.11 1.79 -28.79
N ILE A 180 24.93 0.80 -28.37
CA ILE A 180 26.23 0.48 -28.93
C ILE A 180 26.17 -0.69 -29.92
N GLY A 181 24.97 -1.09 -30.37
CA GLY A 181 24.78 -2.12 -31.39
C GLY A 181 24.97 -3.56 -30.91
N GLN A 182 24.91 -3.80 -29.57
CA GLN A 182 24.88 -5.16 -28.99
C GLN A 182 23.45 -5.72 -28.98
N ASP A 183 23.24 -6.81 -28.22
CA ASP A 183 21.91 -7.40 -28.10
C ASP A 183 20.94 -6.49 -27.30
N LYS A 184 19.66 -6.72 -27.51
CA LYS A 184 18.55 -5.96 -26.92
C LYS A 184 17.85 -6.73 -25.79
N ILE A 185 18.32 -7.96 -25.47
CA ILE A 185 17.64 -8.90 -24.58
C ILE A 185 17.53 -8.32 -23.16
N LEU A 186 18.67 -7.83 -22.63
CA LEU A 186 18.68 -7.30 -21.27
C LEU A 186 17.72 -6.11 -21.11
N TYR A 187 17.68 -5.22 -22.11
CA TYR A 187 16.77 -4.06 -22.09
C TYR A 187 15.31 -4.51 -22.12
N PHE A 188 14.96 -5.37 -23.07
CA PHE A 188 13.59 -5.91 -23.19
C PHE A 188 13.14 -6.62 -21.91
N THR A 189 13.95 -7.57 -21.42
CA THR A 189 13.54 -8.40 -20.27
C THR A 189 13.44 -7.59 -18.99
N SER A 190 14.44 -6.74 -18.67
CA SER A 190 14.42 -5.96 -17.44
C SER A 190 13.30 -4.89 -17.43
N LEU A 191 13.02 -4.26 -18.57
CA LEU A 191 11.92 -3.28 -18.68
C LEU A 191 10.55 -3.97 -18.63
N THR A 192 10.38 -5.10 -19.31
CA THR A 192 9.15 -5.91 -19.22
C THR A 192 8.87 -6.35 -17.79
N ILE A 193 9.89 -6.85 -17.09
CA ILE A 193 9.75 -7.28 -15.70
C ILE A 193 9.37 -6.08 -14.80
N LEU A 194 9.99 -4.92 -15.00
CA LEU A 194 9.64 -3.72 -14.23
C LEU A 194 8.16 -3.34 -14.41
N PHE A 195 7.66 -3.33 -15.64
CA PHE A 195 6.26 -3.01 -15.91
C PHE A 195 5.29 -4.02 -15.30
N ILE A 196 5.65 -5.31 -15.25
CA ILE A 196 4.84 -6.35 -14.60
C ILE A 196 4.89 -6.21 -13.09
N GLN A 197 6.05 -5.91 -12.51
CA GLN A 197 6.22 -5.82 -11.06
C GLN A 197 5.61 -4.56 -10.45
N ASN A 198 5.77 -3.43 -11.13
CA ASN A 198 5.32 -2.13 -10.64
C ASN A 198 5.05 -1.18 -11.81
N TYR A 199 3.82 -1.18 -12.29
CA TYR A 199 3.41 -0.33 -13.41
C TYR A 199 3.58 1.17 -13.12
N TYR A 200 3.42 1.59 -11.85
CA TYR A 200 3.49 2.98 -11.45
C TYR A 200 4.92 3.53 -11.53
N PHE A 201 5.91 2.84 -10.94
CA PHE A 201 7.33 3.19 -11.10
C PHE A 201 7.84 2.87 -12.52
N GLY A 202 7.24 1.88 -13.16
CA GLY A 202 7.48 1.59 -14.58
C GLY A 202 7.16 2.79 -15.47
N TYR A 203 6.06 3.49 -15.22
CA TYR A 203 5.71 4.73 -15.91
C TYR A 203 6.78 5.82 -15.71
N MET A 204 7.23 6.05 -14.49
CA MET A 204 8.29 7.02 -14.18
C MET A 204 9.59 6.65 -14.90
N MET A 205 9.95 5.36 -14.88
CA MET A 205 11.16 4.88 -15.60
C MET A 205 11.01 5.04 -17.10
N ALA A 206 9.85 4.79 -17.68
CA ALA A 206 9.63 4.97 -19.13
C ALA A 206 9.82 6.43 -19.56
N LEU A 207 9.29 7.39 -18.79
CA LEU A 207 9.53 8.81 -19.03
C LEU A 207 11.03 9.16 -18.92
N PHE A 208 11.69 8.69 -17.88
CA PHE A 208 13.13 8.91 -17.70
C PHE A 208 13.95 8.35 -18.87
N LEU A 209 13.62 7.16 -19.38
CA LEU A 209 14.33 6.52 -20.48
C LEU A 209 14.29 7.33 -21.77
N VAL A 210 13.20 8.06 -22.03
CA VAL A 210 13.12 8.97 -23.19
C VAL A 210 14.18 10.07 -23.06
N PHE A 211 14.22 10.76 -21.94
CA PHE A 211 15.21 11.81 -21.68
C PHE A 211 16.62 11.25 -21.61
N TRP A 212 16.80 10.09 -20.99
CA TRP A 212 18.09 9.42 -20.89
C TRP A 212 18.63 9.00 -22.25
N PHE A 213 17.79 8.51 -23.16
CA PHE A 213 18.18 8.20 -24.54
C PHE A 213 18.72 9.44 -25.26
N LEU A 214 18.05 10.59 -25.12
CA LEU A 214 18.51 11.85 -25.72
C LEU A 214 19.86 12.29 -25.15
N VAL A 215 20.02 12.25 -23.82
CA VAL A 215 21.29 12.56 -23.15
C VAL A 215 22.40 11.62 -23.62
N GLN A 216 22.14 10.32 -23.71
CA GLN A 216 23.12 9.35 -24.17
C GLN A 216 23.47 9.51 -25.65
N THR A 217 22.53 9.96 -26.47
CA THR A 217 22.76 10.26 -27.91
C THR A 217 23.73 11.43 -28.07
N SER A 218 23.79 12.38 -27.14
CA SER A 218 24.73 13.50 -27.21
C SER A 218 26.22 13.11 -27.19
N TRP A 219 26.56 11.92 -26.67
CA TRP A 219 27.96 11.44 -26.66
C TRP A 219 28.49 11.04 -28.07
N ASP A 220 27.61 10.47 -28.89
CA ASP A 220 27.91 10.05 -30.27
C ASP A 220 26.61 10.11 -31.08
N PHE A 221 26.25 11.32 -31.46
CA PHE A 221 24.98 11.58 -32.17
C PHE A 221 24.84 10.72 -33.41
N LYS A 222 25.87 10.70 -34.25
CA LYS A 222 25.87 10.02 -35.58
C LYS A 222 25.54 8.52 -35.49
N ASN A 223 26.05 7.84 -34.49
CA ASN A 223 25.87 6.39 -34.37
C ASN A 223 24.66 6.06 -33.47
N ARG A 224 24.48 6.77 -32.34
CA ARG A 224 23.42 6.44 -31.37
C ARG A 224 22.03 6.83 -31.87
N ILE A 225 21.87 7.91 -32.61
CA ILE A 225 20.57 8.28 -33.19
C ILE A 225 20.02 7.18 -34.11
N LYS A 226 20.86 6.41 -34.78
CA LYS A 226 20.43 5.29 -35.63
C LYS A 226 19.72 4.20 -34.84
N THR A 227 19.92 4.13 -33.53
CA THR A 227 19.28 3.14 -32.64
C THR A 227 17.94 3.62 -32.09
N PHE A 228 17.47 4.80 -32.52
CA PHE A 228 16.19 5.34 -32.05
C PHE A 228 15.01 4.41 -32.34
N PHE A 229 14.94 3.86 -33.54
CA PHE A 229 13.89 2.90 -33.88
C PHE A 229 13.99 1.61 -33.07
N ASP A 230 15.21 1.11 -32.81
CA ASP A 230 15.42 -0.05 -31.95
C ASP A 230 14.96 0.24 -30.51
N PHE A 231 15.31 1.40 -29.98
CA PHE A 231 14.84 1.86 -28.66
C PHE A 231 13.32 1.90 -28.57
N THR A 232 12.69 2.55 -29.56
CA THR A 232 11.23 2.72 -29.58
C THR A 232 10.51 1.37 -29.71
N ILE A 233 10.93 0.54 -30.68
CA ILE A 233 10.30 -0.77 -30.93
C ILE A 233 10.43 -1.67 -29.70
N VAL A 234 11.60 -1.75 -29.09
CA VAL A 234 11.83 -2.62 -27.93
C VAL A 234 11.10 -2.11 -26.71
N SER A 235 11.02 -0.79 -26.51
CA SER A 235 10.23 -0.18 -25.42
C SER A 235 8.74 -0.48 -25.58
N ILE A 236 8.18 -0.31 -26.78
CA ILE A 236 6.80 -0.64 -27.08
C ILE A 236 6.53 -2.15 -26.90
N LEU A 237 7.43 -3.01 -27.39
CA LEU A 237 7.29 -4.45 -27.20
C LEU A 237 7.37 -4.86 -25.72
N SER A 238 8.20 -4.18 -24.92
CA SER A 238 8.24 -4.40 -23.47
C SER A 238 6.91 -4.05 -22.81
N GLY A 239 6.32 -2.88 -23.16
CA GLY A 239 5.00 -2.49 -22.69
C GLY A 239 3.89 -3.43 -23.19
N PHE A 240 3.92 -3.82 -24.48
CA PHE A 240 2.95 -4.77 -25.05
C PHE A 240 3.02 -6.15 -24.35
N THR A 241 4.23 -6.67 -24.11
CA THR A 241 4.42 -7.93 -23.39
C THR A 241 3.92 -7.84 -21.95
N SER A 242 4.01 -6.66 -21.33
CA SER A 242 3.59 -6.46 -19.94
C SER A 242 2.07 -6.33 -19.79
N LEU A 243 1.29 -6.32 -20.87
CA LEU A 243 -0.17 -6.23 -20.83
C LEU A 243 -0.82 -7.40 -20.08
N ILE A 244 -0.11 -8.50 -19.84
CA ILE A 244 -0.57 -9.57 -18.96
C ILE A 244 -0.93 -9.06 -17.56
N MET A 245 -0.21 -8.06 -17.05
CA MET A 245 -0.49 -7.40 -15.76
C MET A 245 -1.13 -6.04 -15.93
N ILE A 246 -0.62 -5.21 -16.87
CA ILE A 246 -1.05 -3.83 -17.02
C ILE A 246 -2.51 -3.73 -17.48
N LEU A 247 -2.95 -4.58 -18.44
CA LEU A 247 -4.31 -4.47 -18.97
C LEU A 247 -5.40 -4.82 -17.96
N PRO A 248 -5.33 -5.95 -17.24
CA PRO A 248 -6.28 -6.24 -16.17
C PRO A 248 -6.27 -5.17 -15.08
N THR A 249 -5.09 -4.70 -14.66
CA THR A 249 -4.94 -3.64 -13.65
C THR A 249 -5.57 -2.33 -14.11
N PHE A 250 -5.33 -1.89 -15.35
CA PHE A 250 -5.91 -0.68 -15.91
C PHE A 250 -7.45 -0.75 -16.00
N LEU A 251 -7.99 -1.92 -16.35
CA LEU A 251 -9.44 -2.13 -16.40
C LEU A 251 -10.06 -2.13 -15.00
N ASP A 252 -9.33 -2.64 -14.01
CA ASP A 252 -9.73 -2.61 -12.61
C ASP A 252 -9.68 -1.19 -12.03
N LEU A 253 -8.60 -0.44 -12.28
CA LEU A 253 -8.44 0.96 -11.85
C LEU A 253 -9.61 1.86 -12.30
N LYS A 254 -10.23 1.57 -13.45
CA LYS A 254 -11.44 2.31 -13.88
C LYS A 254 -12.62 2.13 -12.92
N THR A 255 -12.62 1.10 -12.10
CA THR A 255 -13.66 0.85 -11.08
C THR A 255 -13.39 1.59 -9.78
N HIS A 256 -12.17 2.15 -9.60
CA HIS A 256 -11.78 2.86 -8.38
C HIS A 256 -12.34 4.29 -8.29
N GLY A 257 -12.89 4.81 -9.39
CA GLY A 257 -13.54 6.13 -9.42
C GLY A 257 -12.59 7.31 -9.19
N GLU A 258 -11.28 7.10 -9.28
CA GLU A 258 -10.30 8.16 -9.12
C GLU A 258 -10.31 9.09 -10.33
N LYS A 259 -10.26 10.40 -10.05
CA LYS A 259 -10.14 11.45 -11.05
C LYS A 259 -8.71 11.95 -11.11
N LEU A 260 -8.31 12.49 -12.27
CA LEU A 260 -7.05 13.21 -12.38
C LEU A 260 -7.06 14.41 -11.42
N THR A 261 -5.93 14.66 -10.78
CA THR A 261 -5.80 15.82 -9.88
C THR A 261 -5.83 17.11 -10.69
N SER A 262 -6.68 18.05 -10.28
CA SER A 262 -6.65 19.41 -10.84
C SER A 262 -5.36 20.12 -10.44
N VAL A 263 -4.80 20.89 -11.35
CA VAL A 263 -3.59 21.69 -11.09
C VAL A 263 -4.06 23.09 -10.67
N ASP A 264 -4.15 23.30 -9.37
CA ASP A 264 -4.68 24.54 -8.81
C ASP A 264 -3.56 25.49 -8.35
N LYS A 265 -2.34 24.96 -8.16
CA LYS A 265 -1.17 25.72 -7.71
C LYS A 265 -0.06 25.70 -8.76
N ILE A 266 0.79 26.71 -8.76
CA ILE A 266 1.98 26.77 -9.63
C ILE A 266 3.10 25.96 -9.01
N PHE A 267 3.33 26.11 -7.71
CA PHE A 267 4.41 25.49 -6.99
C PHE A 267 3.92 24.36 -6.08
N THR A 268 4.75 23.34 -5.91
CA THR A 268 4.54 22.25 -4.96
C THR A 268 4.57 22.79 -3.52
N GLU A 269 3.93 22.08 -2.60
CA GLU A 269 3.94 22.45 -1.18
C GLU A 269 5.36 22.39 -0.61
N LYS A 270 5.70 23.38 0.23
CA LYS A 270 6.92 23.45 1.04
C LYS A 270 8.25 23.37 0.27
N THR A 271 8.29 23.32 -1.05
CA THR A 271 9.58 23.34 -1.77
C THR A 271 10.20 24.73 -1.78
N TRP A 272 11.53 24.76 -1.59
CA TRP A 272 12.33 25.97 -1.60
C TRP A 272 13.64 25.80 -2.39
N TYR A 273 14.31 26.91 -2.69
CA TYR A 273 15.44 26.94 -3.63
C TYR A 273 16.66 26.10 -3.22
N LEU A 274 16.86 25.86 -1.92
CA LEU A 274 18.02 25.14 -1.39
C LEU A 274 17.71 23.68 -1.00
N ASP A 275 16.53 23.16 -1.27
CA ASP A 275 16.08 21.82 -0.86
C ASP A 275 17.04 20.71 -1.29
N ILE A 276 17.57 20.80 -2.52
CA ILE A 276 18.55 19.82 -3.01
C ILE A 276 19.81 19.81 -2.14
N PHE A 277 20.28 20.98 -1.68
CA PHE A 277 21.41 21.03 -0.76
C PHE A 277 20.99 20.57 0.65
N ALA A 278 19.84 20.99 1.14
CA ALA A 278 19.33 20.59 2.46
C ALA A 278 19.16 19.08 2.57
N LYS A 279 18.64 18.43 1.54
CA LYS A 279 18.47 16.95 1.49
C LYS A 279 19.76 16.18 1.23
N ASN A 280 20.87 16.86 0.93
CA ASN A 280 22.19 16.25 0.79
C ASN A 280 23.07 16.39 2.05
N PHE A 281 22.53 16.88 3.18
CA PHE A 281 23.18 16.72 4.47
C PHE A 281 23.07 15.26 4.94
N ILE A 282 24.13 14.76 5.56
CA ILE A 282 24.15 13.41 6.14
C ILE A 282 23.09 13.33 7.25
N GLY A 283 22.23 12.34 7.17
CA GLY A 283 21.15 12.14 8.13
C GLY A 283 19.96 13.08 7.96
N SER A 284 19.83 13.75 6.82
CA SER A 284 18.72 14.64 6.51
C SER A 284 17.43 13.87 6.31
N PHE A 285 16.61 13.77 7.35
CA PHE A 285 15.25 13.20 7.31
C PHE A 285 14.26 14.29 7.73
N ASP A 286 13.25 14.55 6.90
CA ASP A 286 12.15 15.48 7.21
C ASP A 286 10.89 14.70 7.63
N THR A 287 10.21 14.08 6.65
CA THR A 287 9.01 13.26 6.86
C THR A 287 8.75 12.38 5.64
N THR A 288 8.01 11.28 5.85
CA THR A 288 7.40 10.50 4.76
C THR A 288 5.96 10.91 4.51
N LYS A 289 5.39 11.76 5.37
CA LYS A 289 4.00 12.27 5.30
C LYS A 289 3.87 13.44 4.33
N TYR A 290 2.75 14.16 4.42
CA TYR A 290 2.53 15.38 3.65
C TYR A 290 3.54 16.47 4.00
N GLY A 291 3.95 17.24 3.00
CA GLY A 291 4.91 18.32 3.13
C GLY A 291 6.37 17.88 3.12
N SER A 292 6.67 16.62 2.74
CA SER A 292 8.05 16.18 2.51
C SER A 292 8.65 16.86 1.28
N ILE A 293 9.96 17.12 1.34
CA ILE A 293 10.75 17.60 0.21
C ILE A 293 11.51 16.43 -0.44
N PRO A 294 11.99 16.55 -1.71
CA PRO A 294 12.53 15.42 -2.47
C PRO A 294 13.71 14.71 -1.79
N MET A 295 13.63 13.40 -1.60
CA MET A 295 14.68 12.57 -1.00
C MET A 295 15.75 12.22 -2.05
N VAL A 296 16.80 13.00 -2.14
CA VAL A 296 17.81 12.94 -3.22
C VAL A 296 19.22 12.60 -2.77
N TYR A 297 19.48 12.39 -1.48
CA TYR A 297 20.81 12.04 -1.00
C TYR A 297 21.31 10.70 -1.57
N VAL A 298 22.54 10.72 -2.05
CA VAL A 298 23.21 9.56 -2.66
C VAL A 298 24.70 9.50 -2.29
N GLY A 299 25.11 10.26 -1.29
CA GLY A 299 26.46 10.41 -0.80
C GLY A 299 27.17 11.66 -1.36
N ILE A 300 28.05 12.25 -0.56
CA ILE A 300 28.81 13.46 -0.91
C ILE A 300 29.76 13.20 -2.08
N VAL A 301 30.40 12.02 -2.14
CA VAL A 301 31.34 11.68 -3.23
C VAL A 301 30.67 11.63 -4.59
N PRO A 302 29.53 10.94 -4.82
CA PRO A 302 28.81 11.02 -6.09
C PRO A 302 28.39 12.46 -6.45
N LEU A 303 27.93 13.24 -5.49
CA LEU A 303 27.55 14.63 -5.71
C LEU A 303 28.76 15.48 -6.14
N LEU A 304 29.90 15.35 -5.45
CA LEU A 304 31.17 16.00 -5.82
C LEU A 304 31.59 15.62 -7.25
N LEU A 305 31.56 14.32 -7.58
CA LEU A 305 31.92 13.82 -8.90
C LEU A 305 30.97 14.34 -9.99
N ALA A 306 29.69 14.50 -9.68
CA ALA A 306 28.72 15.09 -10.61
C ALA A 306 29.03 16.56 -10.91
N ILE A 307 29.50 17.34 -9.94
CA ILE A 307 29.94 18.71 -10.18
C ILE A 307 31.25 18.72 -10.97
N LEU A 308 32.19 17.85 -10.62
CA LEU A 308 33.46 17.70 -11.36
C LEU A 308 33.24 17.41 -12.84
N PHE A 309 32.18 16.67 -13.23
CA PHE A 309 31.78 16.41 -14.62
C PHE A 309 31.77 17.70 -15.45
N PHE A 310 31.18 18.75 -14.91
CA PHE A 310 31.04 20.03 -15.62
C PHE A 310 32.35 20.81 -15.72
N THR A 311 33.34 20.52 -14.88
CA THR A 311 34.68 21.18 -14.93
C THR A 311 35.64 20.53 -15.92
N LEU A 312 35.41 19.28 -16.34
CA LEU A 312 36.32 18.51 -17.21
C LEU A 312 36.34 19.03 -18.65
N LYS A 313 37.46 19.50 -19.14
CA LYS A 313 37.63 20.00 -20.51
C LYS A 313 37.49 18.92 -21.59
N SER A 314 37.72 17.64 -21.26
CA SER A 314 37.59 16.51 -22.20
C SER A 314 36.13 16.16 -22.54
N ILE A 315 35.17 16.68 -21.83
CA ILE A 315 33.74 16.49 -22.10
C ILE A 315 33.24 17.68 -22.91
N LYS A 316 32.68 17.39 -24.08
CA LYS A 316 32.19 18.41 -25.02
C LYS A 316 31.02 19.19 -24.40
N PHE A 317 30.92 20.46 -24.78
CA PHE A 317 29.91 21.37 -24.22
C PHE A 317 28.47 20.85 -24.40
N HIS A 318 28.10 20.38 -25.60
CA HIS A 318 26.73 19.89 -25.85
C HIS A 318 26.37 18.65 -25.00
N VAL A 319 27.36 17.82 -24.63
CA VAL A 319 27.15 16.72 -23.68
C VAL A 319 26.87 17.26 -22.28
N LYS A 320 27.68 18.20 -21.80
CA LYS A 320 27.44 18.86 -20.51
C LYS A 320 26.08 19.53 -20.48
N LEU A 321 25.70 20.23 -21.56
CA LEU A 321 24.40 20.89 -21.67
C LEU A 321 23.25 19.91 -21.58
N SER A 322 23.33 18.75 -22.23
CA SER A 322 22.26 17.74 -22.19
C SER A 322 22.05 17.18 -20.77
N TYR A 323 23.14 16.89 -20.04
CA TYR A 323 23.03 16.49 -18.64
C TYR A 323 22.51 17.61 -17.73
N PHE A 324 22.97 18.85 -17.96
CA PHE A 324 22.49 20.02 -17.22
C PHE A 324 20.99 20.26 -17.41
N LEU A 325 20.48 20.15 -18.65
CA LEU A 325 19.08 20.28 -18.95
C LEU A 325 18.24 19.19 -18.27
N LEU A 326 18.75 17.95 -18.17
CA LEU A 326 18.06 16.89 -17.45
C LEU A 326 18.03 17.12 -15.94
N ILE A 327 19.15 17.62 -15.34
CA ILE A 327 19.17 18.05 -13.94
C ILE A 327 18.17 19.18 -13.72
N LEU A 328 18.13 20.18 -14.61
CA LEU A 328 17.21 21.32 -14.52
C LEU A 328 15.75 20.87 -14.64
N LEU A 329 15.45 19.87 -15.49
CA LEU A 329 14.12 19.28 -15.59
C LEU A 329 13.68 18.67 -14.25
N PHE A 330 14.56 17.93 -13.56
CA PHE A 330 14.23 17.40 -12.23
C PHE A 330 14.02 18.52 -11.20
N MET A 331 14.90 19.53 -11.17
CA MET A 331 14.75 20.68 -10.27
C MET A 331 13.42 21.40 -10.51
N ALA A 332 13.08 21.64 -11.76
CA ALA A 332 11.79 22.23 -12.13
C ALA A 332 10.61 21.32 -11.73
N SER A 333 10.76 20.00 -11.90
CA SER A 333 9.72 19.04 -11.52
C SER A 333 9.50 18.97 -10.01
N PHE A 334 10.52 19.14 -9.20
CA PHE A 334 10.37 19.19 -7.74
C PHE A 334 9.62 20.45 -7.28
N SER A 335 9.75 21.55 -8.01
CA SER A 335 9.19 22.85 -7.63
C SER A 335 7.85 23.17 -8.29
N LEU A 336 7.57 22.65 -9.49
CA LEU A 336 6.37 22.97 -10.26
C LEU A 336 5.35 21.84 -10.16
N GLU A 337 4.15 22.11 -9.59
CA GLU A 337 3.11 21.12 -9.34
C GLU A 337 2.72 20.33 -10.59
N LYS A 338 2.57 21.01 -11.73
CA LYS A 338 2.20 20.35 -13.00
C LYS A 338 3.24 19.33 -13.45
N LEU A 339 4.53 19.60 -13.28
CA LEU A 339 5.60 18.67 -13.64
C LEU A 339 5.72 17.55 -12.60
N ASP A 340 5.55 17.84 -11.33
CA ASP A 340 5.51 16.85 -10.25
C ASP A 340 4.38 15.83 -10.50
N LEU A 341 3.17 16.31 -10.74
CA LEU A 341 2.03 15.45 -11.08
C LEU A 341 2.22 14.67 -12.39
N PHE A 342 2.87 15.26 -13.40
CA PHE A 342 3.17 14.56 -14.65
C PHE A 342 4.03 13.32 -14.43
N TRP A 343 5.06 13.38 -13.57
CA TRP A 343 5.83 12.20 -13.19
C TRP A 343 5.01 11.14 -12.44
N GLN A 344 3.91 11.52 -11.83
CA GLN A 344 3.05 10.68 -11.00
C GLN A 344 1.74 10.27 -11.70
N GLY A 345 1.67 10.40 -13.03
CA GLY A 345 0.51 10.03 -13.83
C GLY A 345 -0.69 10.96 -13.63
N MET A 346 -0.44 12.23 -13.26
CA MET A 346 -1.46 13.25 -12.97
C MET A 346 -2.36 12.92 -11.76
N HIS A 347 -1.87 12.08 -10.85
CA HIS A 347 -2.51 11.81 -9.56
C HIS A 347 -1.62 12.27 -8.41
N ALA A 348 -2.15 13.12 -7.53
CA ALA A 348 -1.44 13.52 -6.33
C ALA A 348 -1.26 12.31 -5.40
N PRO A 349 -0.04 12.03 -4.94
CA PRO A 349 0.20 10.93 -4.05
C PRO A 349 -0.38 11.19 -2.66
N ASN A 350 -0.92 10.15 -2.05
CA ASN A 350 -1.27 10.19 -0.63
C ASN A 350 -0.03 9.90 0.19
N MET A 351 0.61 10.93 0.76
CA MET A 351 1.93 10.84 1.41
C MET A 351 3.06 10.39 0.46
N PHE A 352 4.30 10.24 0.95
CA PHE A 352 5.44 9.82 0.15
C PHE A 352 5.58 10.66 -1.13
N LEU A 353 5.73 11.96 -0.97
CA LEU A 353 5.74 12.91 -2.09
C LEU A 353 7.00 12.75 -2.95
N HIS A 354 6.98 13.32 -4.16
CA HIS A 354 8.09 13.29 -5.11
C HIS A 354 8.65 11.88 -5.36
N ARG A 355 7.75 10.90 -5.56
CA ARG A 355 8.10 9.47 -5.70
C ARG A 355 9.09 9.15 -6.82
N TYR A 356 9.36 10.09 -7.73
CA TYR A 356 10.35 9.95 -8.82
C TYR A 356 11.76 10.46 -8.43
N SER A 357 11.98 10.96 -7.20
CA SER A 357 13.28 11.55 -6.79
C SER A 357 14.44 10.55 -6.82
N TRP A 358 14.18 9.25 -6.71
CA TRP A 358 15.19 8.21 -6.91
C TRP A 358 15.83 8.20 -8.30
N LEU A 359 15.12 8.67 -9.33
CA LEU A 359 15.66 8.83 -10.68
C LEU A 359 16.74 9.91 -10.73
N PHE A 360 16.57 10.99 -9.95
CA PHE A 360 17.60 12.00 -9.78
C PHE A 360 18.84 11.42 -9.10
N SER A 361 18.68 10.61 -8.04
CA SER A 361 19.79 9.91 -7.38
C SER A 361 20.52 8.97 -8.36
N LEU A 362 19.76 8.20 -9.15
CA LEU A 362 20.31 7.35 -10.21
C LEU A 362 21.12 8.15 -11.26
N LEU A 363 20.57 9.29 -11.70
CA LEU A 363 21.26 10.20 -12.62
C LEU A 363 22.60 10.69 -12.06
N ILE A 364 22.64 11.12 -10.78
CA ILE A 364 23.88 11.58 -10.11
C ILE A 364 24.93 10.45 -10.08
N ILE A 365 24.55 9.21 -9.78
CA ILE A 365 25.46 8.05 -9.81
C ILE A 365 26.07 7.84 -11.21
N PHE A 366 25.27 7.95 -12.26
CA PHE A 366 25.77 7.75 -13.64
C PHE A 366 26.67 8.92 -14.09
N ILE A 367 26.35 10.17 -13.70
CA ILE A 367 27.23 11.32 -13.95
C ILE A 367 28.57 11.15 -13.20
N ALA A 368 28.51 10.68 -11.96
CA ALA A 368 29.72 10.39 -11.17
C ALA A 368 30.58 9.30 -11.83
N ALA A 369 29.94 8.26 -12.39
CA ALA A 369 30.65 7.22 -13.13
C ALA A 369 31.31 7.75 -14.41
N GLU A 370 30.64 8.65 -15.15
CA GLU A 370 31.26 9.32 -16.32
C GLU A 370 32.51 10.12 -15.93
N THR A 371 32.46 10.76 -14.78
CA THR A 371 33.63 11.50 -14.23
C THR A 371 34.77 10.54 -13.87
N LEU A 372 34.49 9.44 -13.19
CA LEU A 372 35.47 8.46 -12.76
C LEU A 372 36.15 7.74 -13.92
N GLN A 373 35.52 7.58 -15.09
CA GLN A 373 36.18 7.09 -16.29
C GLN A 373 37.36 7.98 -16.69
N ARG A 374 37.34 9.25 -16.24
CA ARG A 374 38.34 10.29 -16.57
C ARG A 374 39.13 10.70 -15.31
N LEU A 375 39.25 9.85 -14.32
CA LEU A 375 39.90 10.11 -13.02
C LEU A 375 41.29 10.72 -13.18
N LYS A 376 42.12 10.27 -14.17
CA LYS A 376 43.44 10.81 -14.44
C LYS A 376 43.45 12.27 -14.94
N GLN A 377 42.34 12.80 -15.37
CA GLN A 377 42.18 14.17 -15.88
C GLN A 377 41.71 15.16 -14.84
N ILE A 378 41.35 14.69 -13.66
CA ILE A 378 40.92 15.53 -12.56
C ILE A 378 42.14 16.19 -11.95
N LYS A 379 42.24 17.50 -12.10
CA LYS A 379 43.33 18.32 -11.52
C LYS A 379 42.88 18.90 -10.19
N PHE A 380 43.81 19.27 -9.33
CA PHE A 380 43.55 19.92 -8.03
C PHE A 380 42.63 21.13 -8.15
N LYS A 381 42.86 21.99 -9.17
CA LYS A 381 41.95 23.14 -9.45
C LYS A 381 40.47 22.72 -9.64
N ASN A 382 40.21 21.61 -10.33
CA ASN A 382 38.84 21.12 -10.53
C ASN A 382 38.21 20.69 -9.20
N ILE A 383 39.00 20.04 -8.33
CA ILE A 383 38.57 19.60 -7.01
C ILE A 383 38.17 20.83 -6.19
N ILE A 384 39.03 21.85 -6.12
CA ILE A 384 38.73 23.09 -5.38
C ILE A 384 37.41 23.71 -5.88
N ILE A 385 37.21 23.83 -7.21
CA ILE A 385 35.97 24.40 -7.76
C ILE A 385 34.75 23.63 -7.26
N ALA A 386 34.79 22.31 -7.32
CA ALA A 386 33.65 21.47 -6.93
C ALA A 386 33.39 21.55 -5.41
N PHE A 387 34.43 21.54 -4.60
CA PHE A 387 34.32 21.72 -3.15
C PHE A 387 33.79 23.08 -2.77
N THR A 388 34.32 24.14 -3.40
CA THR A 388 33.82 25.51 -3.17
C THR A 388 32.32 25.61 -3.50
N PHE A 389 31.89 25.03 -4.61
CA PHE A 389 30.48 25.04 -4.99
C PHE A 389 29.60 24.35 -3.94
N LEU A 390 29.99 23.13 -3.49
CA LEU A 390 29.27 22.41 -2.43
C LEU A 390 29.28 23.18 -1.10
N SER A 391 30.46 23.73 -0.71
CA SER A 391 30.60 24.49 0.52
C SER A 391 29.70 25.73 0.51
N ILE A 392 29.60 26.44 -0.60
CA ILE A 392 28.68 27.58 -0.75
C ILE A 392 27.23 27.11 -0.55
N GLY A 393 26.79 26.04 -1.22
CA GLY A 393 25.45 25.52 -1.09
C GLY A 393 25.11 25.10 0.34
N PHE A 394 25.99 24.34 0.99
CA PHE A 394 25.80 23.91 2.38
C PHE A 394 25.85 25.08 3.37
N THR A 395 26.73 26.09 3.14
CA THR A 395 26.77 27.29 3.96
C THR A 395 25.48 28.11 3.83
N LEU A 396 24.93 28.22 2.62
CA LEU A 396 23.65 28.91 2.42
C LEU A 396 22.53 28.21 3.19
N VAL A 397 22.46 26.88 3.15
CA VAL A 397 21.48 26.11 3.96
C VAL A 397 21.69 26.40 5.45
N PHE A 398 22.93 26.43 5.92
CA PHE A 398 23.22 26.75 7.32
C PHE A 398 22.78 28.18 7.71
N ILE A 399 22.96 29.17 6.83
CA ILE A 399 22.47 30.51 7.03
C ILE A 399 20.94 30.54 7.12
N PHE A 400 20.27 29.82 6.25
CA PHE A 400 18.82 29.74 6.18
C PHE A 400 18.24 28.55 6.96
N ARG A 401 18.96 28.00 7.95
CA ARG A 401 18.55 26.79 8.69
C ARG A 401 17.18 26.86 9.36
N LYS A 402 16.70 28.08 9.67
CA LYS A 402 15.33 28.26 10.20
C LYS A 402 14.22 27.78 9.26
N HIS A 403 14.54 27.60 7.99
CA HIS A 403 13.62 27.05 6.98
C HIS A 403 13.63 25.52 6.95
N TYR A 404 14.61 24.90 7.60
CA TYR A 404 14.84 23.45 7.60
C TYR A 404 14.93 22.91 9.03
N ASP A 405 13.80 22.92 9.73
CA ASP A 405 13.72 22.53 11.16
C ASP A 405 14.17 21.09 11.42
N PHE A 406 14.16 20.23 10.39
CA PHE A 406 14.63 18.85 10.46
C PHE A 406 16.17 18.72 10.48
N LEU A 407 16.93 19.78 10.17
CA LEU A 407 18.39 19.76 10.21
C LEU A 407 18.90 20.23 11.58
N GLY A 408 19.41 19.28 12.36
CA GLY A 408 20.06 19.56 13.64
C GLY A 408 21.57 19.81 13.52
N PRO A 409 22.24 20.23 14.60
CA PRO A 409 23.68 20.47 14.62
C PRO A 409 24.54 19.31 14.14
N VAL A 410 24.11 18.07 14.44
CA VAL A 410 24.80 16.83 14.04
C VAL A 410 24.89 16.69 12.52
N ASN A 411 23.81 17.03 11.79
CA ASN A 411 23.80 16.97 10.33
C ASN A 411 24.84 17.90 9.71
N PHE A 412 24.96 19.13 10.25
CA PHE A 412 25.95 20.12 9.81
C PHE A 412 27.36 19.66 10.10
N ILE A 413 27.66 19.20 11.32
CA ILE A 413 28.97 18.71 11.75
C ILE A 413 29.43 17.54 10.91
N LEU A 414 28.63 16.46 10.83
CA LEU A 414 28.96 15.27 10.02
C LEU A 414 29.21 15.63 8.56
N THR A 415 28.36 16.45 7.95
CA THR A 415 28.53 16.83 6.55
C THR A 415 29.82 17.62 6.33
N LEU A 416 30.17 18.51 7.24
CA LEU A 416 31.42 19.28 7.17
C LEU A 416 32.64 18.36 7.35
N GLU A 417 32.63 17.45 8.32
CA GLU A 417 33.72 16.51 8.57
C GLU A 417 33.99 15.61 7.36
N PHE A 418 32.94 15.01 6.77
CA PHE A 418 33.10 14.19 5.57
C PHE A 418 33.52 15.03 4.36
N LEU A 419 32.98 16.23 4.21
CA LEU A 419 33.40 17.13 3.12
C LEU A 419 34.89 17.46 3.23
N LEU A 420 35.40 17.78 4.41
CA LEU A 420 36.83 18.05 4.66
C LEU A 420 37.68 16.79 4.44
N ALA A 421 37.22 15.62 4.93
CA ALA A 421 37.91 14.36 4.70
C ALA A 421 38.07 14.06 3.20
N TYR A 422 37.02 14.24 2.41
CA TYR A 422 37.08 14.04 0.97
C TYR A 422 37.94 15.09 0.27
N LEU A 423 37.92 16.32 0.70
CA LEU A 423 38.84 17.34 0.19
C LEU A 423 40.30 16.89 0.38
N LEU A 424 40.65 16.41 1.57
CA LEU A 424 41.98 15.88 1.86
C LEU A 424 42.33 14.67 1.01
N ILE A 425 41.41 13.66 0.92
CA ILE A 425 41.66 12.44 0.15
C ILE A 425 41.82 12.74 -1.37
N PHE A 426 40.92 13.52 -1.96
CA PHE A 426 41.01 13.89 -3.37
C PHE A 426 42.17 14.86 -3.63
N GLY A 427 42.43 15.83 -2.74
CA GLY A 427 43.50 16.79 -2.86
C GLY A 427 44.89 16.16 -2.79
N THR A 428 45.14 15.27 -1.82
CA THR A 428 46.40 14.56 -1.66
C THR A 428 46.62 13.58 -2.79
N PHE A 429 45.57 12.92 -3.30
CA PHE A 429 45.65 12.06 -4.48
C PHE A 429 46.01 12.84 -5.74
N ALA A 430 45.36 14.00 -5.99
CA ALA A 430 45.60 14.82 -7.15
C ALA A 430 47.03 15.41 -7.20
N GLN A 431 47.61 15.65 -6.01
CA GLN A 431 49.00 16.11 -5.84
C GLN A 431 50.00 14.96 -5.74
N SER A 432 49.55 13.69 -5.90
CA SER A 432 50.37 12.49 -5.84
C SER A 432 51.05 12.20 -4.48
N TYR A 433 50.53 12.80 -3.37
CA TYR A 433 51.04 12.50 -2.03
C TYR A 433 50.61 11.11 -1.52
N ILE A 434 49.52 10.55 -2.03
CA ILE A 434 49.08 9.19 -1.70
C ILE A 434 49.00 8.30 -2.92
N SER A 435 49.28 7.00 -2.71
CA SER A 435 49.19 6.02 -3.78
C SER A 435 47.74 5.79 -4.22
N LYS A 436 47.55 5.35 -5.47
CA LYS A 436 46.23 4.99 -6.00
C LYS A 436 45.51 3.93 -5.11
N LYS A 437 46.26 2.98 -4.53
CA LYS A 437 45.70 1.93 -3.66
C LYS A 437 45.14 2.55 -2.40
N ILE A 438 45.86 3.46 -1.74
CA ILE A 438 45.42 4.17 -0.53
C ILE A 438 44.18 4.98 -0.88
N PHE A 439 44.19 5.79 -1.92
CA PHE A 439 43.04 6.57 -2.38
C PHE A 439 41.80 5.70 -2.55
N LEU A 440 41.91 4.57 -3.27
CA LEU A 440 40.74 3.71 -3.55
C LEU A 440 40.17 3.07 -2.28
N VAL A 441 41.05 2.62 -1.38
CA VAL A 441 40.59 2.02 -0.11
C VAL A 441 39.99 3.08 0.78
N SER A 442 40.62 4.24 0.93
CA SER A 442 40.10 5.35 1.76
C SER A 442 38.72 5.80 1.28
N ILE A 443 38.53 6.01 -0.04
CA ILE A 443 37.22 6.42 -0.58
C ILE A 443 36.15 5.36 -0.26
N LEU A 444 36.42 4.08 -0.51
CA LEU A 444 35.44 3.02 -0.25
C LEU A 444 35.08 2.98 1.27
N THR A 445 36.08 3.08 2.14
CA THR A 445 35.86 3.00 3.60
C THR A 445 35.06 4.21 4.10
N PHE A 446 35.49 5.43 3.77
CA PHE A 446 34.83 6.66 4.23
C PHE A 446 33.40 6.75 3.66
N VAL A 447 33.20 6.44 2.38
CA VAL A 447 31.86 6.45 1.78
C VAL A 447 30.97 5.39 2.38
N SER A 448 31.48 4.16 2.61
CA SER A 448 30.67 3.13 3.28
C SER A 448 30.24 3.57 4.67
N PHE A 449 31.11 4.24 5.42
CA PHE A 449 30.79 4.78 6.73
C PHE A 449 29.77 5.93 6.65
N GLU A 450 29.98 6.89 5.73
CA GLU A 450 29.06 8.00 5.45
C GLU A 450 27.62 7.52 5.16
N VAL A 451 27.48 6.61 4.18
CA VAL A 451 26.14 6.15 3.78
C VAL A 451 25.50 5.24 4.83
N SER A 452 26.32 4.57 5.68
CA SER A 452 25.83 3.83 6.83
C SER A 452 25.22 4.74 7.88
N LEU A 453 25.89 5.85 8.20
CA LEU A 453 25.36 6.89 9.09
C LEU A 453 24.07 7.48 8.53
N ASN A 454 24.06 7.83 7.24
CA ASN A 454 22.85 8.35 6.62
C ASN A 454 21.70 7.33 6.68
N ALA A 455 21.95 6.07 6.36
CA ALA A 455 20.93 5.01 6.46
C ALA A 455 20.41 4.84 7.88
N PHE A 456 21.30 4.92 8.88
CA PHE A 456 20.91 4.90 10.30
C PHE A 456 19.92 6.03 10.62
N TYR A 457 20.24 7.29 10.26
CA TYR A 457 19.38 8.43 10.55
C TYR A 457 18.06 8.40 9.76
N GLN A 458 18.05 7.85 8.53
CA GLN A 458 16.80 7.67 7.77
C GLN A 458 15.88 6.67 8.50
N VAL A 459 16.41 5.52 8.93
CA VAL A 459 15.62 4.49 9.61
C VAL A 459 15.21 4.94 11.01
N ASP A 460 16.07 5.65 11.74
CA ASP A 460 15.75 6.26 13.05
C ASP A 460 14.66 7.34 12.92
N GLY A 461 14.70 8.15 11.86
CA GLY A 461 13.66 9.13 11.56
C GLY A 461 12.30 8.47 11.30
N ILE A 462 12.28 7.40 10.49
CA ILE A 462 11.06 6.61 10.25
C ILE A 462 10.55 5.97 11.54
N ALA A 463 11.44 5.40 12.36
CA ALA A 463 11.08 4.78 13.65
C ALA A 463 10.40 5.76 14.62
N LYS A 464 10.83 7.04 14.59
CA LYS A 464 10.21 8.13 15.37
C LYS A 464 8.87 8.59 14.80
N GLU A 465 8.72 8.53 13.48
CA GLU A 465 7.50 8.97 12.79
C GLU A 465 6.39 7.92 12.84
N TRP A 466 6.71 6.63 12.70
CA TRP A 466 5.74 5.55 12.50
C TRP A 466 5.80 4.43 13.54
N VAL A 467 6.78 4.35 14.36
CA VAL A 467 7.00 3.32 15.39
C VAL A 467 6.99 1.88 14.83
N PHE A 468 8.07 1.16 14.97
CA PHE A 468 8.14 -0.26 14.58
C PHE A 468 7.25 -1.12 15.48
N ALA A 469 6.34 -1.88 14.88
CA ALA A 469 5.45 -2.77 15.60
C ALA A 469 6.20 -3.94 16.24
N SER A 470 5.77 -4.34 17.44
CA SER A 470 6.32 -5.54 18.06
C SER A 470 5.80 -6.81 17.38
N ARG A 471 6.59 -7.88 17.39
CA ARG A 471 6.17 -9.21 16.98
C ARG A 471 4.98 -9.70 17.82
N SER A 472 5.04 -9.44 19.13
CA SER A 472 3.96 -9.76 20.06
C SER A 472 2.67 -9.03 19.69
N SER A 473 2.74 -7.77 19.26
CA SER A 473 1.59 -7.06 18.72
C SER A 473 1.07 -7.70 17.42
N TYR A 474 1.94 -8.01 16.46
CA TYR A 474 1.55 -8.68 15.22
C TYR A 474 0.88 -10.03 15.49
N ALA A 475 1.45 -10.84 16.39
CA ALA A 475 0.97 -12.18 16.74
C ALA A 475 -0.17 -12.17 17.78
N LYS A 476 -0.60 -11.00 18.26
CA LYS A 476 -1.68 -10.88 19.26
C LYS A 476 -2.91 -11.64 18.78
N ASN A 477 -3.39 -12.56 19.61
CA ASN A 477 -4.56 -13.40 19.36
C ASN A 477 -4.50 -14.29 18.09
N LEU A 478 -3.36 -14.37 17.40
CA LEU A 478 -3.25 -15.08 16.12
C LEU A 478 -3.73 -16.54 16.23
N LYS A 479 -3.19 -17.29 17.20
CA LYS A 479 -3.57 -18.70 17.44
C LYS A 479 -5.02 -18.84 17.89
N THR A 480 -5.48 -17.91 18.71
CA THR A 480 -6.85 -17.93 19.26
C THR A 480 -7.87 -17.72 18.15
N ILE A 481 -7.66 -16.67 17.31
CA ILE A 481 -8.55 -16.38 16.18
C ILE A 481 -8.51 -17.50 15.14
N ASP A 482 -7.33 -18.04 14.82
CA ASP A 482 -7.20 -19.16 13.89
C ASP A 482 -8.01 -20.39 14.33
N LYS A 483 -7.96 -20.74 15.62
CA LYS A 483 -8.78 -21.83 16.18
C LYS A 483 -10.27 -21.57 16.06
N LEU A 484 -10.73 -20.34 16.36
CA LEU A 484 -12.15 -19.97 16.27
C LEU A 484 -12.63 -19.97 14.82
N VAL A 485 -11.83 -19.44 13.90
CA VAL A 485 -12.14 -19.46 12.45
C VAL A 485 -12.19 -20.88 11.90
N ASN A 486 -11.22 -21.72 12.28
CA ASN A 486 -11.21 -23.12 11.86
C ASN A 486 -12.39 -23.91 12.45
N TYR A 487 -12.80 -23.62 13.67
CA TYR A 487 -14.00 -24.17 14.27
C TYR A 487 -15.25 -23.77 13.46
N ALA A 488 -15.42 -22.48 13.13
CA ALA A 488 -16.54 -22.00 12.33
C ALA A 488 -16.59 -22.67 10.95
N LYS A 489 -15.45 -22.83 10.26
CA LYS A 489 -15.34 -23.51 8.95
C LYS A 489 -15.65 -25.01 9.03
N LYS A 490 -15.42 -25.63 10.17
CA LYS A 490 -15.76 -27.05 10.39
C LYS A 490 -17.25 -27.24 10.59
N GLU A 491 -17.87 -26.39 11.38
CA GLU A 491 -19.29 -26.46 11.72
C GLU A 491 -20.20 -26.01 10.56
N ASN A 492 -19.80 -25.02 9.78
CA ASN A 492 -20.58 -24.48 8.67
C ASN A 492 -19.88 -24.74 7.34
N LYS A 493 -20.54 -25.50 6.44
CA LYS A 493 -20.02 -25.85 5.10
C LYS A 493 -20.52 -24.94 3.99
N GLU A 494 -21.53 -24.11 4.27
CA GLU A 494 -22.03 -23.10 3.33
C GLU A 494 -21.15 -21.86 3.38
N PHE A 495 -21.38 -20.94 2.47
CA PHE A 495 -20.70 -19.66 2.49
C PHE A 495 -21.19 -18.82 3.67
N PHE A 496 -20.26 -18.28 4.43
CA PHE A 496 -20.52 -17.32 5.51
C PHE A 496 -19.40 -16.30 5.64
N ARG A 497 -19.71 -15.17 6.27
CA ARG A 497 -18.72 -14.17 6.71
C ARG A 497 -18.58 -14.18 8.22
N THR A 498 -17.37 -13.82 8.65
CA THR A 498 -17.01 -13.59 10.05
C THR A 498 -16.49 -12.18 10.18
N GLU A 499 -16.79 -11.50 11.30
CA GLU A 499 -16.19 -10.20 11.59
C GLU A 499 -15.74 -10.13 13.05
N SER A 500 -14.53 -9.59 13.24
CA SER A 500 -14.03 -9.24 14.58
C SER A 500 -14.60 -7.91 15.01
N LEU A 501 -15.08 -7.84 16.24
CA LEU A 501 -15.56 -6.58 16.83
C LEU A 501 -14.39 -5.73 17.37
N ASP A 502 -13.26 -6.37 17.67
CA ASP A 502 -12.02 -5.76 18.14
C ASP A 502 -10.88 -5.99 17.15
N PRO A 503 -10.98 -5.48 15.91
CA PRO A 503 -10.00 -5.75 14.87
C PRO A 503 -8.68 -5.05 15.16
N GLN A 504 -7.57 -5.73 14.85
CA GLN A 504 -6.24 -5.16 14.94
C GLN A 504 -5.93 -4.24 13.75
N THR A 505 -6.40 -4.63 12.57
CA THR A 505 -6.19 -3.89 11.32
C THR A 505 -7.46 -3.85 10.49
N GLY A 506 -7.46 -3.04 9.41
CA GLY A 506 -8.55 -3.04 8.42
C GLY A 506 -8.58 -4.27 7.53
N ASN A 507 -7.57 -5.15 7.63
CA ASN A 507 -7.42 -6.35 6.82
C ASN A 507 -7.34 -7.63 7.66
N ASP A 508 -7.94 -7.65 8.85
CA ASP A 508 -7.91 -8.83 9.72
C ASP A 508 -8.52 -10.07 9.06
N SER A 509 -9.56 -9.89 8.25
CA SER A 509 -10.16 -10.98 7.47
C SER A 509 -9.16 -11.66 6.53
N MET A 510 -8.30 -10.89 5.87
CA MET A 510 -7.21 -11.42 5.06
C MET A 510 -6.11 -12.07 5.91
N LYS A 511 -5.76 -11.43 7.04
CA LYS A 511 -4.72 -11.92 7.95
C LYS A 511 -5.07 -13.29 8.52
N TYR A 512 -6.32 -13.47 8.94
CA TYR A 512 -6.81 -14.69 9.58
C TYR A 512 -7.56 -15.64 8.63
N ASN A 513 -7.59 -15.31 7.34
CA ASN A 513 -8.20 -16.11 6.28
C ASN A 513 -9.67 -16.47 6.54
N TYR A 514 -10.50 -15.48 6.86
CA TYR A 514 -11.96 -15.64 6.88
C TYR A 514 -12.62 -14.66 5.89
N ASN A 515 -13.79 -15.02 5.37
CA ASN A 515 -14.54 -14.09 4.52
C ASN A 515 -15.04 -12.92 5.34
N GLY A 516 -14.81 -11.69 4.89
CA GLY A 516 -15.10 -10.48 5.66
C GLY A 516 -15.53 -9.29 4.81
N ILE A 517 -15.93 -8.21 5.49
CA ILE A 517 -16.40 -6.96 4.91
C ILE A 517 -15.31 -5.89 4.98
N SER A 518 -14.54 -5.90 6.07
CA SER A 518 -13.51 -4.88 6.30
C SER A 518 -12.42 -4.93 5.24
N GLN A 519 -11.90 -3.75 4.87
CA GLN A 519 -10.86 -3.59 3.85
C GLN A 519 -10.03 -2.33 4.11
N PHE A 520 -8.72 -2.44 3.92
CA PHE A 520 -7.81 -1.30 3.83
C PHE A 520 -6.83 -1.52 2.67
N SER A 521 -7.13 -0.93 1.52
CA SER A 521 -6.37 -1.15 0.29
C SER A 521 -6.57 -0.02 -0.71
N SER A 522 -5.54 0.30 -1.50
CA SER A 522 -5.66 1.17 -2.68
C SER A 522 -6.43 0.48 -3.82
N VAL A 523 -6.48 -0.85 -3.83
CA VAL A 523 -7.29 -1.63 -4.77
C VAL A 523 -8.67 -1.86 -4.17
N ARG A 524 -9.72 -1.35 -4.81
CA ARG A 524 -11.10 -1.36 -4.29
C ARG A 524 -12.13 -1.25 -5.40
N ASN A 525 -13.36 -1.64 -5.11
CA ASN A 525 -14.52 -1.34 -5.96
C ASN A 525 -15.29 -0.16 -5.38
N THR A 526 -15.12 1.03 -5.96
CA THR A 526 -15.71 2.28 -5.45
C THR A 526 -17.24 2.26 -5.44
N MET A 527 -17.85 1.60 -6.40
CA MET A 527 -19.30 1.47 -6.49
C MET A 527 -19.85 0.75 -5.25
N THR A 528 -19.24 -0.38 -4.93
CA THR A 528 -19.62 -1.18 -3.75
C THR A 528 -19.26 -0.45 -2.47
N SER A 529 -18.08 0.16 -2.39
CA SER A 529 -17.68 0.96 -1.22
C SER A 529 -18.64 2.12 -0.97
N SER A 530 -19.10 2.83 -2.02
CA SER A 530 -20.08 3.90 -1.89
C SER A 530 -21.45 3.41 -1.45
N THR A 531 -21.88 2.24 -1.93
CA THR A 531 -23.13 1.61 -1.48
C THR A 531 -23.03 1.20 -0.02
N LEU A 532 -21.92 0.59 0.39
CA LEU A 532 -21.68 0.20 1.78
C LEU A 532 -21.57 1.41 2.72
N ASP A 533 -21.03 2.53 2.26
CA ASP A 533 -21.04 3.79 2.99
C ASP A 533 -22.47 4.25 3.32
N LYS A 534 -23.35 4.26 2.33
CA LYS A 534 -24.77 4.59 2.52
C LYS A 534 -25.50 3.60 3.44
N LEU A 535 -24.93 2.43 3.65
CA LEU A 535 -25.41 1.40 4.59
C LEU A 535 -24.65 1.38 5.93
N GLY A 536 -23.80 2.37 6.20
CA GLY A 536 -23.14 2.56 7.49
C GLY A 536 -21.83 1.82 7.70
N PHE A 537 -21.16 1.35 6.66
CA PHE A 537 -19.86 0.63 6.73
C PHE A 537 -18.61 1.47 6.50
N LYS A 538 -18.74 2.75 6.26
CA LYS A 538 -17.61 3.62 5.93
C LYS A 538 -16.85 4.09 7.16
N SER A 539 -15.54 4.30 7.02
CA SER A 539 -14.72 4.98 8.00
C SER A 539 -14.11 6.27 7.42
N SER A 540 -13.98 7.32 8.22
CA SER A 540 -13.27 8.59 7.98
C SER A 540 -13.39 9.21 6.57
N GLY A 541 -14.45 8.96 5.83
CA GLY A 541 -14.70 9.59 4.54
C GLY A 541 -13.84 9.10 3.37
N THR A 542 -12.85 8.24 3.59
CA THR A 542 -12.01 7.70 2.53
C THR A 542 -12.49 6.32 2.11
N ASN A 543 -12.71 6.10 0.80
CA ASN A 543 -13.08 4.79 0.27
C ASN A 543 -11.94 3.75 0.31
N LEU A 544 -10.74 4.14 0.75
CA LEU A 544 -9.60 3.24 0.96
C LEU A 544 -9.79 2.32 2.16
N ASN A 545 -10.57 2.75 3.13
CA ASN A 545 -10.71 2.10 4.42
C ASN A 545 -12.19 1.83 4.70
N LEU A 546 -12.60 0.59 4.48
CA LEU A 546 -13.93 0.10 4.79
C LEU A 546 -13.90 -0.66 6.09
N ARG A 547 -14.74 -0.28 7.05
CA ARG A 547 -14.83 -0.91 8.36
C ARG A 547 -16.23 -1.46 8.62
N TYR A 548 -16.29 -2.66 9.19
CA TYR A 548 -17.51 -3.27 9.65
C TYR A 548 -18.14 -2.54 10.85
N GLN A 549 -17.36 -2.20 11.84
CA GLN A 549 -17.69 -1.40 13.02
C GLN A 549 -19.02 -1.76 13.71
N ASN A 550 -19.30 -3.05 13.85
CA ASN A 550 -20.44 -3.51 14.60
C ASN A 550 -21.80 -2.92 14.10
N ASN A 551 -22.07 -3.04 12.81
CA ASN A 551 -23.26 -2.52 12.16
C ASN A 551 -24.56 -3.18 12.69
N SER A 552 -25.73 -2.80 12.17
CA SER A 552 -27.03 -3.28 12.62
C SER A 552 -27.25 -4.79 12.37
N ILE A 553 -28.18 -5.39 13.13
CA ILE A 553 -28.56 -6.80 12.92
C ILE A 553 -29.14 -7.04 11.53
N LEU A 554 -29.72 -6.02 10.87
CA LEU A 554 -30.21 -6.11 9.49
C LEU A 554 -29.04 -6.33 8.54
N MET A 555 -27.98 -5.55 8.68
CA MET A 555 -26.79 -5.65 7.84
C MET A 555 -26.01 -6.93 8.11
N ASP A 556 -25.89 -7.33 9.37
CA ASP A 556 -25.29 -8.61 9.72
C ASP A 556 -25.98 -9.78 8.99
N ALA A 557 -27.32 -9.77 9.00
CA ALA A 557 -28.10 -10.81 8.33
C ALA A 557 -27.93 -10.78 6.81
N ILE A 558 -28.15 -9.65 6.17
CA ILE A 558 -28.09 -9.50 4.70
C ILE A 558 -26.71 -9.83 4.15
N PHE A 559 -25.64 -9.40 4.82
CA PHE A 559 -24.27 -9.63 4.35
C PHE A 559 -23.67 -10.95 4.85
N SER A 560 -24.52 -11.91 5.24
CA SER A 560 -24.09 -13.28 5.61
C SER A 560 -23.10 -13.31 6.77
N VAL A 561 -23.14 -12.34 7.70
CA VAL A 561 -22.30 -12.32 8.89
C VAL A 561 -22.85 -13.36 9.87
N ALA A 562 -22.37 -14.60 9.70
CA ALA A 562 -22.79 -15.72 10.56
C ALA A 562 -22.06 -15.74 11.90
N TYR A 563 -20.92 -15.10 11.98
CA TYR A 563 -20.12 -15.10 13.21
C TYR A 563 -19.54 -13.76 13.53
N ASN A 564 -19.59 -13.37 14.83
CA ASN A 564 -18.75 -12.35 15.38
C ASN A 564 -17.71 -12.95 16.34
N ILE A 565 -16.48 -12.44 16.29
CA ILE A 565 -15.41 -12.71 17.26
C ILE A 565 -15.29 -11.50 18.15
N ALA A 566 -15.42 -11.68 19.46
CA ALA A 566 -15.37 -10.59 20.43
C ALA A 566 -14.90 -11.04 21.81
N GLU A 567 -14.29 -10.11 22.56
CA GLU A 567 -13.93 -10.31 23.96
C GLU A 567 -15.18 -10.25 24.87
N THR A 568 -16.13 -9.41 24.50
CA THR A 568 -17.36 -9.20 25.27
C THR A 568 -18.60 -9.56 24.45
N ASN A 569 -19.69 -9.94 25.13
CA ASN A 569 -20.94 -10.25 24.43
C ASN A 569 -21.46 -9.04 23.66
N PRO A 570 -21.65 -9.13 22.33
CA PRO A 570 -22.15 -8.02 21.53
C PRO A 570 -23.61 -7.62 21.84
N LYS A 571 -24.35 -8.44 22.58
CA LYS A 571 -25.77 -8.21 22.92
C LYS A 571 -26.64 -7.91 21.71
N LYS A 572 -26.41 -8.65 20.62
CA LYS A 572 -27.22 -8.56 19.39
C LYS A 572 -28.30 -9.63 19.38
N TYR A 573 -29.51 -9.28 18.95
CA TYR A 573 -30.57 -10.25 18.72
C TYR A 573 -30.16 -11.34 17.74
N GLY A 574 -30.36 -12.58 18.15
CA GLY A 574 -29.99 -13.76 17.33
C GLY A 574 -28.55 -14.23 17.46
N PHE A 575 -27.68 -13.53 18.18
CA PHE A 575 -26.30 -13.91 18.43
C PHE A 575 -26.16 -14.70 19.72
N THR A 576 -25.55 -15.88 19.66
CA THR A 576 -25.29 -16.75 20.83
C THR A 576 -23.84 -17.20 20.83
N PRO A 577 -23.17 -17.26 21.99
CA PRO A 577 -21.81 -17.78 22.09
C PRO A 577 -21.82 -19.29 21.86
N ILE A 578 -20.92 -19.78 21.00
CA ILE A 578 -20.81 -21.19 20.66
C ILE A 578 -19.45 -21.80 20.99
N LYS A 579 -18.41 -20.96 21.05
CA LYS A 579 -17.04 -21.40 21.35
C LYS A 579 -16.27 -20.24 22.00
N THR A 580 -15.51 -20.55 23.03
CA THR A 580 -14.59 -19.61 23.68
C THR A 580 -13.19 -20.17 23.67
N GLU A 581 -12.21 -19.37 23.31
CA GLU A 581 -10.76 -19.66 23.35
C GLU A 581 -10.05 -18.48 23.98
N SER A 582 -9.38 -18.70 25.10
CA SER A 582 -8.75 -17.65 25.90
C SER A 582 -9.76 -16.55 26.29
N ASN A 583 -9.51 -15.31 25.86
CA ASN A 583 -10.38 -14.16 26.12
C ASN A 583 -11.35 -13.85 24.98
N LEU A 584 -11.34 -14.61 23.89
CA LEU A 584 -12.22 -14.40 22.72
C LEU A 584 -13.31 -15.43 22.63
N SER A 585 -14.50 -15.01 22.26
CA SER A 585 -15.65 -15.88 22.00
C SER A 585 -16.15 -15.72 20.58
N LEU A 586 -16.57 -16.84 19.99
CA LEU A 586 -17.26 -16.91 18.71
C LEU A 586 -18.77 -16.88 18.95
N TYR A 587 -19.42 -15.85 18.48
CA TYR A 587 -20.88 -15.68 18.56
C TYR A 587 -21.51 -16.00 17.23
N GLN A 588 -22.41 -16.96 17.20
CA GLN A 588 -23.16 -17.37 16.01
C GLN A 588 -24.44 -16.54 15.86
N ASN A 589 -24.67 -16.03 14.66
CA ASN A 589 -25.88 -15.33 14.26
C ASN A 589 -26.85 -16.33 13.56
N LYS A 590 -27.93 -16.68 14.23
CA LYS A 590 -28.96 -17.57 13.66
C LYS A 590 -29.75 -16.95 12.50
N ASN A 591 -29.70 -15.63 12.35
CA ASN A 591 -30.39 -14.88 11.32
C ASN A 591 -29.52 -14.57 10.10
N SER A 592 -28.27 -15.06 10.05
CA SER A 592 -27.41 -14.83 8.88
C SER A 592 -28.02 -15.52 7.66
N THR A 593 -27.94 -14.84 6.53
CA THR A 593 -28.46 -15.34 5.25
C THR A 593 -27.34 -15.97 4.42
N SER A 594 -27.69 -16.58 3.29
CA SER A 594 -26.70 -17.05 2.31
C SER A 594 -26.09 -15.89 1.51
N LEU A 595 -25.05 -16.17 0.72
CA LEU A 595 -24.44 -15.21 -0.21
C LEU A 595 -25.41 -14.75 -1.33
N ALA A 596 -26.40 -15.58 -1.66
CA ALA A 596 -27.40 -15.33 -2.69
C ALA A 596 -28.81 -15.49 -2.16
N PHE A 597 -29.73 -14.69 -2.71
CA PHE A 597 -31.15 -14.70 -2.39
C PHE A 597 -31.99 -14.81 -3.66
N LEU A 598 -33.12 -15.51 -3.61
CA LEU A 598 -34.17 -15.34 -4.59
C LEU A 598 -34.99 -14.09 -4.29
N THR A 599 -35.13 -13.22 -5.29
CA THR A 599 -36.00 -12.06 -5.22
C THR A 599 -37.05 -12.12 -6.32
N ASN A 600 -38.20 -11.49 -6.10
CA ASN A 600 -39.28 -11.42 -7.09
C ASN A 600 -39.03 -10.23 -8.03
N GLU A 601 -39.95 -10.02 -9.00
CA GLU A 601 -39.94 -8.84 -9.91
C GLU A 601 -39.97 -7.49 -9.19
N ILE A 602 -40.39 -7.50 -7.93
CA ILE A 602 -40.38 -6.33 -7.04
C ILE A 602 -38.95 -5.83 -6.76
N TYR A 603 -37.96 -6.70 -6.91
CA TYR A 603 -36.55 -6.31 -6.72
C TYR A 603 -36.10 -5.38 -7.86
N LYS A 604 -35.97 -4.09 -7.52
CA LYS A 604 -35.46 -3.03 -8.41
C LYS A 604 -34.19 -2.44 -7.84
N ASP A 605 -33.41 -1.81 -8.68
CA ASP A 605 -32.31 -0.99 -8.22
C ASP A 605 -32.83 0.10 -7.29
N VAL A 606 -32.28 0.17 -6.09
CA VAL A 606 -32.70 1.12 -5.07
C VAL A 606 -31.72 2.28 -5.07
N ASN A 607 -32.23 3.49 -5.26
CA ASN A 607 -31.45 4.70 -5.04
C ASN A 607 -31.34 4.94 -3.54
N PHE A 608 -30.16 4.66 -2.97
CA PHE A 608 -29.86 4.99 -1.59
C PHE A 608 -29.59 6.49 -1.45
N ASN A 609 -30.14 7.07 -0.40
CA ASN A 609 -29.96 8.46 -0.02
C ASN A 609 -28.92 8.60 1.11
N ASN A 610 -28.86 9.73 1.79
CA ASN A 610 -27.94 9.97 2.90
C ASN A 610 -28.50 9.49 4.26
N LEU A 611 -29.67 8.85 4.30
CA LEU A 611 -30.30 8.36 5.53
C LEU A 611 -30.02 6.87 5.69
N THR A 612 -29.00 6.53 6.42
CA THR A 612 -28.48 5.17 6.57
C THR A 612 -29.54 4.15 7.00
N LEU A 613 -30.33 4.45 8.02
CA LEU A 613 -31.33 3.53 8.57
C LEU A 613 -32.50 3.30 7.60
N ASP A 614 -32.89 4.34 6.84
CA ASP A 614 -33.88 4.22 5.77
C ASP A 614 -33.38 3.32 4.66
N ASN A 615 -32.11 3.48 4.27
CA ASN A 615 -31.48 2.62 3.25
C ASN A 615 -31.46 1.17 3.69
N GLN A 616 -31.10 0.89 4.93
CA GLN A 616 -31.11 -0.46 5.50
C GLN A 616 -32.53 -1.06 5.50
N SER A 617 -33.52 -0.26 5.89
CA SER A 617 -34.94 -0.68 5.87
C SER A 617 -35.42 -0.99 4.46
N LYS A 618 -35.15 -0.09 3.50
CA LYS A 618 -35.49 -0.30 2.07
C LYS A 618 -34.85 -1.56 1.53
N PHE A 619 -33.57 -1.77 1.86
CA PHE A 619 -32.82 -2.92 1.39
C PHE A 619 -33.46 -4.23 1.89
N LEU A 620 -33.73 -4.36 3.18
CA LEU A 620 -34.37 -5.54 3.74
C LEU A 620 -35.78 -5.75 3.20
N ASN A 621 -36.57 -4.69 3.07
CA ASN A 621 -37.92 -4.76 2.49
C ASN A 621 -37.88 -5.28 1.04
N ASN A 622 -36.96 -4.80 0.20
CA ASN A 622 -36.83 -5.26 -1.16
C ASN A 622 -36.45 -6.75 -1.24
N LEU A 623 -35.57 -7.21 -0.37
CA LEU A 623 -35.16 -8.61 -0.34
C LEU A 623 -36.25 -9.56 0.20
N SER A 624 -36.99 -9.12 1.22
CA SER A 624 -38.05 -9.91 1.84
C SER A 624 -39.41 -9.78 1.16
N GLY A 625 -39.61 -8.74 0.33
CA GLY A 625 -40.92 -8.37 -0.23
C GLY A 625 -41.92 -7.92 0.82
N LEU A 626 -41.45 -7.39 1.97
CA LEU A 626 -42.23 -6.78 3.04
C LEU A 626 -42.12 -5.27 2.97
N ASN A 627 -42.89 -4.58 3.76
CA ASN A 627 -42.91 -3.11 3.86
C ASN A 627 -43.02 -2.66 5.33
N TYR A 628 -41.96 -2.93 6.10
CA TYR A 628 -41.89 -2.57 7.50
C TYR A 628 -40.97 -1.34 7.70
N ASN A 629 -41.32 -0.51 8.66
CA ASN A 629 -40.42 0.46 9.23
C ASN A 629 -39.68 -0.19 10.41
N TYR A 630 -38.49 -0.73 10.14
CA TYR A 630 -37.70 -1.49 11.11
C TYR A 630 -37.13 -0.58 12.21
N PHE A 631 -36.71 0.63 11.90
CA PHE A 631 -36.13 1.57 12.86
C PHE A 631 -37.14 2.61 13.28
N GLN A 632 -37.45 2.64 14.58
CA GLN A 632 -38.36 3.60 15.18
C GLN A 632 -37.63 4.40 16.25
N ARG A 633 -37.84 5.71 16.29
CA ARG A 633 -37.30 6.57 17.33
C ARG A 633 -37.93 6.28 18.69
N ILE A 634 -37.11 6.41 19.75
CA ILE A 634 -37.53 6.45 21.14
C ILE A 634 -36.91 7.69 21.78
N GLU A 635 -37.65 8.35 22.68
CA GLU A 635 -37.13 9.52 23.35
C GLU A 635 -36.62 9.12 24.74
N PRO A 636 -35.49 9.67 25.21
CA PRO A 636 -34.99 9.44 26.55
C PRO A 636 -35.91 10.11 27.59
N ILE A 637 -36.02 9.49 28.77
CA ILE A 637 -36.77 10.02 29.90
C ILE A 637 -36.01 11.18 30.56
N SER A 638 -34.73 11.05 30.70
CA SER A 638 -33.84 12.05 31.30
C SER A 638 -32.43 11.98 30.75
N ALA A 639 -31.69 13.07 30.89
CA ALA A 639 -30.30 13.20 30.55
C ALA A 639 -29.54 13.91 31.69
N HIS A 640 -28.25 13.53 31.88
CA HIS A 640 -27.39 14.15 32.89
C HIS A 640 -26.04 14.51 32.29
N ASN A 641 -25.46 15.64 32.75
CA ASN A 641 -24.18 16.20 32.30
C ASN A 641 -24.11 16.51 30.79
N ILE A 642 -25.14 17.17 30.27
CA ILE A 642 -25.24 17.61 28.89
C ILE A 642 -25.67 19.08 28.88
N ILE A 643 -24.94 19.88 28.10
CA ILE A 643 -25.23 21.29 27.87
C ILE A 643 -25.75 21.40 26.43
N GLU A 644 -27.00 21.85 26.31
CA GLU A 644 -27.65 22.12 25.03
C GLU A 644 -27.48 23.60 24.66
N ASN A 645 -26.81 23.85 23.54
CA ASN A 645 -26.66 25.19 22.96
C ASN A 645 -27.16 25.16 21.52
N ASN A 646 -28.38 25.64 21.30
CA ASN A 646 -29.08 25.60 20.02
C ASN A 646 -29.23 24.15 19.49
N LYS A 647 -28.42 23.78 18.48
CA LYS A 647 -28.45 22.45 17.87
C LYS A 647 -27.28 21.56 18.33
N THR A 648 -26.33 22.12 19.08
CA THR A 648 -25.14 21.40 19.52
C THR A 648 -25.23 21.00 20.96
N PHE A 649 -24.98 19.76 21.25
CA PHE A 649 -24.92 19.17 22.58
C PHE A 649 -23.44 19.04 22.97
N THR A 650 -23.09 19.54 24.14
CA THR A 650 -21.71 19.51 24.66
C THR A 650 -21.68 18.76 25.98
N VAL A 651 -20.69 17.88 26.10
CA VAL A 651 -20.40 17.08 27.29
C VAL A 651 -19.02 17.45 27.79
N ASN A 652 -18.91 17.76 29.07
CA ASN A 652 -17.65 18.08 29.74
C ASN A 652 -17.31 16.99 30.77
N VAL A 653 -16.17 17.15 31.43
CA VAL A 653 -15.84 16.37 32.61
C VAL A 653 -16.93 16.58 33.67
N ASP A 654 -17.51 15.50 34.16
CA ASP A 654 -18.51 15.53 35.18
C ASP A 654 -17.87 15.93 36.51
N LYS A 655 -18.34 17.06 37.11
CA LYS A 655 -17.79 17.62 38.35
C LYS A 655 -18.00 16.71 39.54
N ASP A 656 -19.03 15.86 39.48
CA ASP A 656 -19.40 14.91 40.56
C ASP A 656 -18.68 13.53 40.35
N SER A 657 -17.92 13.36 39.27
CA SER A 657 -17.18 12.15 38.96
C SER A 657 -15.72 12.28 39.36
N LYS A 658 -15.10 11.15 39.75
CA LYS A 658 -13.65 11.04 39.92
C LYS A 658 -12.87 10.89 38.62
N GLU A 659 -13.57 10.79 37.49
CA GLU A 659 -12.96 10.60 36.17
C GLU A 659 -12.49 11.96 35.63
N SER A 660 -11.35 11.98 34.97
CA SER A 660 -10.72 13.16 34.33
C SER A 660 -11.17 13.38 32.89
N PHE A 661 -12.17 12.67 32.42
CA PHE A 661 -12.68 12.74 31.04
C PHE A 661 -14.17 12.95 30.97
N ALA A 662 -14.65 13.46 29.84
CA ALA A 662 -16.06 13.77 29.61
C ALA A 662 -16.94 12.52 29.68
N SER A 663 -18.09 12.64 30.31
CA SER A 663 -19.10 11.57 30.39
C SER A 663 -20.51 12.12 30.48
N MET A 664 -21.48 11.38 29.96
CA MET A 664 -22.90 11.70 30.04
C MET A 664 -23.74 10.46 30.33
N THR A 665 -24.97 10.68 30.81
CA THR A 665 -25.88 9.58 31.09
C THR A 665 -27.26 9.88 30.53
N TYR A 666 -27.88 8.87 29.91
CA TYR A 666 -29.30 8.91 29.50
C TYR A 666 -30.09 7.81 30.21
N THR A 667 -31.32 8.11 30.60
CA THR A 667 -32.29 7.12 31.05
C THR A 667 -33.35 6.95 29.97
N VAL A 668 -33.55 5.71 29.52
CA VAL A 668 -34.45 5.40 28.40
C VAL A 668 -35.37 4.25 28.79
N ASN A 669 -36.70 4.37 28.52
CA ASN A 669 -37.61 3.23 28.58
C ASN A 669 -37.50 2.42 27.26
N ILE A 670 -37.08 1.18 27.36
CA ILE A 670 -36.90 0.28 26.21
C ILE A 670 -38.01 -0.77 26.26
N PRO A 671 -38.92 -0.78 25.25
CA PRO A 671 -39.98 -1.80 25.18
C PRO A 671 -39.38 -3.21 24.94
N ALA A 672 -40.15 -4.23 25.36
CA ALA A 672 -39.79 -5.64 25.20
C ALA A 672 -39.51 -6.01 23.71
N ASN A 673 -38.61 -6.96 23.48
CA ASN A 673 -38.25 -7.50 22.17
C ASN A 673 -37.71 -6.45 21.18
N ASN A 674 -36.87 -5.55 21.66
CA ASN A 674 -36.23 -4.54 20.81
C ASN A 674 -34.70 -4.59 20.89
N GLN A 675 -34.08 -4.44 19.75
CA GLN A 675 -32.67 -4.11 19.61
C GLN A 675 -32.52 -2.60 19.58
N VAL A 676 -31.62 -2.03 20.36
CA VAL A 676 -31.47 -0.57 20.51
C VAL A 676 -30.13 -0.07 19.98
N TYR A 677 -30.19 1.06 19.29
CA TYR A 677 -29.05 1.78 18.75
C TYR A 677 -29.14 3.26 19.14
N VAL A 678 -27.97 3.88 19.32
CA VAL A 678 -27.85 5.32 19.56
C VAL A 678 -26.93 5.95 18.53
N SER A 679 -27.34 7.08 17.97
CA SER A 679 -26.50 7.92 17.13
C SER A 679 -26.08 9.16 17.92
N LEU A 680 -24.80 9.53 17.80
CA LEU A 680 -24.24 10.83 18.19
C LEU A 680 -23.74 11.53 16.91
N PRO A 681 -24.63 12.19 16.14
CA PRO A 681 -24.31 12.75 14.85
C PRO A 681 -23.26 13.85 14.97
N ASN A 682 -22.35 13.94 13.99
CA ASN A 682 -21.30 14.95 13.90
C ASN A 682 -20.45 15.08 15.17
N ILE A 683 -20.14 13.93 15.80
CA ILE A 683 -19.34 13.88 17.03
C ILE A 683 -17.94 14.46 16.79
N ASN A 684 -17.54 15.39 17.66
CA ASN A 684 -16.24 16.05 17.66
C ASN A 684 -15.57 15.90 19.03
N PHE A 685 -14.34 15.43 19.03
CA PHE A 685 -13.55 15.14 20.22
C PHE A 685 -12.52 16.25 20.49
N SER A 686 -12.26 16.56 21.78
CA SER A 686 -11.18 17.49 22.16
C SER A 686 -9.78 16.91 21.95
N ASN A 687 -9.66 15.59 21.86
CA ASN A 687 -8.42 14.88 21.54
C ASN A 687 -8.63 14.04 20.29
N ASP A 688 -8.05 14.50 19.17
CA ASP A 688 -8.19 13.85 17.86
C ASP A 688 -7.54 12.46 17.77
N ASP A 689 -6.59 12.16 18.64
CA ASP A 689 -5.92 10.87 18.69
C ASP A 689 -6.74 9.80 19.43
N GLN A 690 -7.77 10.20 20.20
CA GLN A 690 -8.58 9.32 21.04
C GLN A 690 -10.10 9.44 20.72
N LYS A 691 -10.47 9.02 19.50
CA LYS A 691 -11.87 9.02 19.02
C LYS A 691 -12.62 7.76 19.47
N VAL A 692 -12.77 7.62 20.77
CA VAL A 692 -13.38 6.44 21.39
C VAL A 692 -14.60 6.83 22.21
N VAL A 693 -15.68 6.05 22.07
CA VAL A 693 -16.86 6.10 22.93
C VAL A 693 -16.99 4.79 23.69
N GLU A 694 -17.02 4.86 25.00
CA GLU A 694 -17.33 3.72 25.87
C GLU A 694 -18.78 3.82 26.32
N VAL A 695 -19.57 2.79 26.01
CA VAL A 695 -20.96 2.68 26.40
C VAL A 695 -21.08 1.69 27.54
N SER A 696 -21.68 2.13 28.68
CA SER A 696 -21.83 1.31 29.86
C SER A 696 -23.31 1.18 30.24
N ILE A 697 -23.75 -0.03 30.59
CA ILE A 697 -25.05 -0.35 31.11
C ILE A 697 -24.85 -1.25 32.34
N GLY A 698 -25.09 -0.72 33.54
CA GLY A 698 -24.73 -1.40 34.77
C GLY A 698 -23.24 -1.66 34.86
N LYS A 699 -22.85 -2.92 34.97
CA LYS A 699 -21.43 -3.35 35.01
C LYS A 699 -20.83 -3.67 33.63
N GLU A 700 -21.66 -3.74 32.59
CA GLU A 700 -21.21 -4.08 31.25
C GLU A 700 -20.70 -2.83 30.56
N LYS A 701 -19.53 -2.95 29.94
CA LYS A 701 -18.87 -1.90 29.17
C LYS A 701 -18.56 -2.38 27.75
N ARG A 702 -18.80 -1.54 26.77
CA ARG A 702 -18.44 -1.77 25.36
C ARG A 702 -17.74 -0.55 24.80
N ARG A 703 -16.66 -0.77 24.09
CA ARG A 703 -15.83 0.28 23.53
C ARG A 703 -15.99 0.33 22.02
N PHE A 704 -16.23 1.53 21.50
CA PHE A 704 -16.38 1.79 20.08
C PHE A 704 -15.33 2.81 19.65
N THR A 705 -14.48 2.43 18.70
CA THR A 705 -13.59 3.38 18.04
C THR A 705 -14.41 4.09 16.97
N THR A 706 -14.62 5.39 17.11
CA THR A 706 -15.42 6.17 16.19
C THR A 706 -14.51 6.92 15.21
N ASN A 707 -15.08 7.26 14.09
CA ASN A 707 -14.60 8.29 13.19
C ASN A 707 -15.79 9.15 12.75
N ASN A 708 -15.54 10.18 11.96
CA ASN A 708 -16.56 11.18 11.60
C ASN A 708 -17.75 10.64 10.80
N VAL A 709 -17.78 9.34 10.50
CA VAL A 709 -18.76 8.75 9.59
C VAL A 709 -19.65 7.73 10.25
N PHE A 710 -19.10 6.91 11.16
CA PHE A 710 -19.86 5.87 11.82
C PHE A 710 -20.42 6.40 13.16
N THR A 711 -21.73 6.54 13.24
CA THR A 711 -22.40 7.25 14.35
C THR A 711 -23.41 6.40 15.12
N PHE A 712 -23.55 5.11 14.77
CA PHE A 712 -24.48 4.22 15.47
C PHE A 712 -23.75 3.30 16.43
N PHE A 713 -24.16 3.32 17.70
CA PHE A 713 -23.66 2.43 18.74
C PHE A 713 -24.73 1.41 19.09
N ASN A 714 -24.36 0.14 19.07
CA ASN A 714 -25.24 -0.93 19.54
C ASN A 714 -25.36 -0.89 21.07
N ILE A 715 -26.55 -0.60 21.58
CA ILE A 715 -26.87 -0.58 23.01
C ILE A 715 -27.20 -1.98 23.51
N GLY A 716 -27.85 -2.81 22.70
CA GLY A 716 -28.14 -4.20 23.01
C GLY A 716 -29.58 -4.61 22.68
N TYR A 717 -29.80 -5.92 22.77
CA TYR A 717 -31.14 -6.52 22.68
C TYR A 717 -31.77 -6.66 24.08
N PHE A 718 -33.04 -6.26 24.20
CA PHE A 718 -33.84 -6.29 25.42
C PHE A 718 -35.08 -7.17 25.23
N LYS A 719 -35.07 -8.32 25.91
CA LYS A 719 -36.19 -9.29 25.85
C LYS A 719 -37.43 -8.80 26.56
N GLU A 720 -37.25 -8.08 27.67
CA GLU A 720 -38.30 -7.55 28.51
C GLU A 720 -38.29 -6.01 28.51
N GLU A 721 -39.41 -5.39 28.77
CA GLU A 721 -39.48 -3.94 28.92
C GLU A 721 -38.76 -3.52 30.19
N GLN A 722 -37.89 -2.51 30.07
CA GLN A 722 -37.14 -1.99 31.21
C GLN A 722 -36.66 -0.55 31.02
N ILE A 723 -36.54 0.16 32.10
CA ILE A 723 -35.88 1.46 32.13
C ILE A 723 -34.40 1.22 32.32
N VAL A 724 -33.63 1.73 31.40
CA VAL A 724 -32.17 1.50 31.32
C VAL A 724 -31.42 2.82 31.43
N THR A 725 -30.44 2.85 32.31
CA THR A 725 -29.46 3.95 32.39
C THR A 725 -28.25 3.62 31.55
N ILE A 726 -28.01 4.42 30.50
CA ILE A 726 -26.92 4.26 29.54
C ILE A 726 -25.91 5.38 29.81
N ARG A 727 -24.70 5.02 30.18
CA ARG A 727 -23.59 5.96 30.35
C ARG A 727 -22.68 5.92 29.15
N PHE A 728 -22.37 7.09 28.60
CA PHE A 728 -21.38 7.32 27.58
C PHE A 728 -20.17 7.99 28.21
N THR A 729 -18.97 7.42 28.02
CA THR A 729 -17.71 7.99 28.46
C THR A 729 -16.80 8.19 27.24
N PHE A 730 -16.01 9.24 27.27
CA PHE A 730 -15.13 9.65 26.21
C PHE A 730 -13.68 9.66 26.72
N PRO A 731 -13.01 8.50 26.78
CA PRO A 731 -11.67 8.37 27.37
C PRO A 731 -10.69 9.38 26.78
N ASP A 732 -9.85 9.98 27.64
CA ASP A 732 -8.83 10.98 27.30
C ASP A 732 -9.34 12.25 26.59
N ASN A 733 -10.67 12.53 26.68
CA ASN A 733 -11.28 13.75 26.17
C ASN A 733 -11.89 14.56 27.29
N SER A 734 -11.51 15.83 27.43
CA SER A 734 -12.07 16.74 28.42
C SER A 734 -13.41 17.31 27.98
N GLN A 735 -13.68 17.36 26.70
CA GLN A 735 -14.92 17.86 26.11
C GLN A 735 -15.22 17.09 24.82
N VAL A 736 -16.50 16.84 24.57
CA VAL A 736 -17.02 16.27 23.32
C VAL A 736 -18.27 17.01 22.92
N SER A 737 -18.46 17.28 21.64
CA SER A 737 -19.67 17.91 21.10
C SER A 737 -20.28 17.09 19.96
N PHE A 738 -21.59 17.13 19.79
CA PHE A 738 -22.33 16.42 18.75
C PHE A 738 -23.69 17.10 18.53
N ASP A 739 -24.39 16.75 17.46
CA ASP A 739 -25.78 17.15 17.23
C ASP A 739 -26.74 16.34 18.15
N LYS A 740 -28.02 16.69 18.13
CA LYS A 740 -29.04 16.04 19.01
C LYS A 740 -28.91 14.51 18.91
N PRO A 741 -28.65 13.81 20.04
CA PRO A 741 -28.57 12.36 20.06
C PRO A 741 -29.89 11.72 19.63
N GLU A 742 -29.81 10.62 18.94
CA GLU A 742 -30.93 9.91 18.41
C GLU A 742 -30.96 8.47 18.89
N PHE A 743 -32.00 8.05 19.51
CA PHE A 743 -32.22 6.70 20.00
C PHE A 743 -33.18 5.97 19.07
N TYR A 744 -32.76 4.80 18.58
CA TYR A 744 -33.56 3.97 17.70
C TYR A 744 -33.76 2.58 18.29
N LYS A 745 -34.97 2.05 18.16
CA LYS A 745 -35.29 0.66 18.44
C LYS A 745 -35.61 -0.07 17.14
N VAL A 746 -35.24 -1.34 17.08
CA VAL A 746 -35.63 -2.28 16.02
C VAL A 746 -36.54 -3.33 16.66
N ASN A 747 -37.78 -3.40 16.19
CA ASN A 747 -38.70 -4.45 16.60
C ASN A 747 -38.24 -5.79 16.03
N THR A 748 -37.74 -6.66 16.91
CA THR A 748 -37.15 -7.94 16.49
C THR A 748 -38.20 -8.91 15.93
N LYS A 749 -39.47 -8.72 16.17
CA LYS A 749 -40.55 -9.51 15.57
C LYS A 749 -40.66 -9.23 14.07
N TYR A 750 -40.70 -7.96 13.65
CA TYR A 750 -40.74 -7.58 12.24
C TYR A 750 -39.47 -8.03 11.54
N PHE A 751 -38.30 -7.90 12.19
CA PHE A 751 -37.04 -8.40 11.67
C PHE A 751 -37.06 -9.92 11.49
N GLN A 752 -37.57 -10.69 12.48
CA GLN A 752 -37.66 -12.13 12.40
C GLN A 752 -38.59 -12.59 11.25
N GLU A 753 -39.74 -11.92 11.08
CA GLU A 753 -40.67 -12.20 9.97
C GLU A 753 -39.98 -12.05 8.59
N ALA A 754 -39.17 -10.99 8.45
CA ALA A 754 -38.39 -10.81 7.23
C ALA A 754 -37.33 -11.91 7.04
N MET A 755 -36.66 -12.31 8.12
CA MET A 755 -35.67 -13.40 8.06
C MET A 755 -36.32 -14.75 7.75
N ASP A 756 -37.43 -15.08 8.37
CA ASP A 756 -38.18 -16.32 8.14
C ASP A 756 -38.62 -16.42 6.66
N LYS A 757 -39.01 -15.30 6.08
CA LYS A 757 -39.38 -15.22 4.67
C LYS A 757 -38.20 -15.44 3.74
N ILE A 758 -37.04 -14.89 4.07
CA ILE A 758 -35.80 -15.09 3.30
C ILE A 758 -35.30 -16.54 3.48
N HIS A 759 -35.27 -17.05 4.70
CA HIS A 759 -34.81 -18.41 4.99
C HIS A 759 -35.74 -19.50 4.42
N SER A 760 -37.01 -19.16 4.17
CA SER A 760 -37.93 -20.09 3.50
C SER A 760 -37.63 -20.34 2.00
N GLN A 761 -36.69 -19.60 1.44
CA GLN A 761 -36.20 -19.78 0.07
C GLN A 761 -35.28 -20.99 -0.02
N ASN A 762 -35.50 -21.85 -1.00
CA ASN A 762 -34.62 -22.97 -1.31
C ASN A 762 -33.43 -22.51 -2.13
N VAL A 763 -32.42 -21.94 -1.48
CA VAL A 763 -31.15 -21.48 -2.10
C VAL A 763 -30.00 -22.06 -1.30
N THR A 764 -29.11 -22.82 -1.93
CA THR A 764 -27.86 -23.29 -1.32
C THR A 764 -26.66 -22.76 -2.12
N VAL A 765 -25.67 -22.24 -1.43
CA VAL A 765 -24.48 -21.64 -2.04
C VAL A 765 -23.22 -22.31 -1.54
N THR A 766 -22.39 -22.75 -2.47
CA THR A 766 -21.04 -23.25 -2.19
C THR A 766 -20.01 -22.46 -2.95
N THR A 767 -18.87 -22.22 -2.34
CA THR A 767 -17.74 -21.49 -2.97
C THR A 767 -16.51 -22.38 -2.98
N GLN A 768 -15.79 -22.36 -4.09
CA GLN A 768 -14.50 -23.02 -4.23
C GLN A 768 -13.57 -22.14 -5.06
N ASN A 769 -12.50 -21.63 -4.47
CA ASN A 769 -11.60 -20.66 -5.10
C ASN A 769 -12.38 -19.44 -5.63
N SER A 770 -12.27 -19.19 -6.95
CA SER A 770 -12.99 -18.11 -7.66
C SER A 770 -14.30 -18.55 -8.31
N GLN A 771 -14.90 -19.67 -7.87
CA GLN A 771 -16.17 -20.19 -8.37
C GLN A 771 -17.23 -20.21 -7.27
N ILE A 772 -18.45 -19.83 -7.64
CA ILE A 772 -19.65 -19.88 -6.79
C ILE A 772 -20.65 -20.77 -7.49
N THR A 773 -21.20 -21.72 -6.76
CA THR A 773 -22.27 -22.61 -7.25
C THR A 773 -23.51 -22.37 -6.40
N VAL A 774 -24.61 -22.02 -7.05
CA VAL A 774 -25.93 -21.80 -6.44
C VAL A 774 -26.92 -22.82 -6.98
N ASN A 775 -27.50 -23.64 -6.11
CA ASN A 775 -28.69 -24.41 -6.45
C ASN A 775 -29.90 -23.67 -5.88
N TYR A 776 -30.97 -23.58 -6.65
CA TYR A 776 -32.16 -22.83 -6.26
C TYR A 776 -33.44 -23.58 -6.70
N GLU A 777 -34.55 -23.26 -6.05
CA GLU A 777 -35.88 -23.63 -6.45
C GLU A 777 -36.80 -22.41 -6.40
N ALA A 778 -37.15 -21.88 -7.60
CA ALA A 778 -37.94 -20.67 -7.74
C ALA A 778 -39.41 -21.02 -8.00
N LYS A 779 -40.34 -20.47 -7.22
CA LYS A 779 -41.80 -20.67 -7.39
C LYS A 779 -42.33 -19.92 -8.62
N GLN A 780 -41.64 -18.86 -9.04
CA GLN A 780 -41.93 -18.02 -10.20
C GLN A 780 -40.64 -17.51 -10.83
N ASP A 781 -40.69 -16.85 -11.98
CA ASP A 781 -39.57 -16.15 -12.54
C ASP A 781 -39.05 -15.13 -11.52
N SER A 782 -37.76 -15.17 -11.26
CA SER A 782 -37.12 -14.42 -10.16
C SER A 782 -35.70 -14.00 -10.54
N SER A 783 -35.04 -13.28 -9.67
CA SER A 783 -33.60 -13.00 -9.77
C SER A 783 -32.88 -13.62 -8.58
N LEU A 784 -31.70 -14.20 -8.83
CA LEU A 784 -30.71 -14.48 -7.80
C LEU A 784 -29.89 -13.22 -7.57
N PHE A 785 -30.06 -12.58 -6.44
CA PHE A 785 -29.25 -11.44 -5.98
C PHE A 785 -28.06 -11.94 -5.19
N PHE A 786 -26.89 -11.34 -5.42
CA PHE A 786 -25.63 -11.69 -4.75
C PHE A 786 -25.10 -10.52 -3.95
N THR A 787 -24.75 -10.72 -2.68
CA THR A 787 -24.06 -9.72 -1.83
C THR A 787 -22.56 -9.67 -2.15
N LEU A 788 -22.25 -9.51 -3.44
CA LEU A 788 -20.90 -9.42 -4.00
C LEU A 788 -20.77 -8.17 -4.87
N PRO A 789 -19.60 -7.55 -4.90
CA PRO A 789 -19.31 -6.46 -5.81
C PRO A 789 -19.57 -6.83 -7.27
N TYR A 790 -20.26 -5.94 -8.00
CA TYR A 790 -20.36 -6.08 -9.44
C TYR A 790 -18.99 -5.88 -10.09
N ASP A 791 -18.53 -6.91 -10.81
CA ASP A 791 -17.26 -6.87 -11.55
C ASP A 791 -17.43 -7.59 -12.91
N LYS A 792 -16.85 -7.00 -13.95
CA LYS A 792 -16.89 -7.54 -15.32
C LYS A 792 -16.08 -8.85 -15.47
N GLY A 793 -15.25 -9.20 -14.49
CA GLY A 793 -14.54 -10.47 -14.45
C GLY A 793 -15.44 -11.67 -14.15
N TRP A 794 -16.64 -11.45 -13.63
CA TRP A 794 -17.60 -12.52 -13.40
C TRP A 794 -18.29 -12.98 -14.70
N SER A 795 -18.40 -14.27 -14.85
CA SER A 795 -19.24 -14.94 -15.88
C SER A 795 -20.19 -15.91 -15.20
N ALA A 796 -21.40 -16.06 -15.73
CA ALA A 796 -22.40 -16.95 -15.17
C ALA A 796 -22.91 -17.96 -16.21
N THR A 797 -23.20 -19.16 -15.75
CA THR A 797 -23.95 -20.17 -16.52
C THR A 797 -25.11 -20.68 -15.67
N GLN A 798 -26.27 -20.86 -16.30
CA GLN A 798 -27.43 -21.50 -15.71
C GLN A 798 -27.65 -22.85 -16.43
N ASP A 799 -27.60 -23.95 -15.72
CA ASP A 799 -27.75 -25.31 -16.24
C ASP A 799 -26.85 -25.55 -17.48
N GLY A 800 -25.62 -25.02 -17.44
CA GLY A 800 -24.61 -25.13 -18.50
C GLY A 800 -24.72 -24.11 -19.64
N ARG A 801 -25.74 -23.27 -19.67
CA ARG A 801 -25.94 -22.24 -20.70
C ARG A 801 -25.47 -20.86 -20.17
N PRO A 802 -24.73 -20.06 -20.93
CA PRO A 802 -24.34 -18.72 -20.52
C PRO A 802 -25.56 -17.84 -20.24
N VAL A 803 -25.47 -17.06 -19.13
CA VAL A 803 -26.51 -16.10 -18.75
C VAL A 803 -25.85 -14.77 -18.37
N SER A 804 -26.58 -13.66 -18.53
CA SER A 804 -26.09 -12.33 -18.22
C SER A 804 -26.09 -12.05 -16.73
N ILE A 805 -25.07 -11.37 -16.27
CA ILE A 805 -24.99 -10.80 -14.93
C ILE A 805 -25.36 -9.32 -15.03
N HIS A 806 -26.29 -8.87 -14.20
CA HIS A 806 -26.75 -7.48 -14.15
C HIS A 806 -26.33 -6.84 -12.83
N LYS A 807 -26.08 -5.53 -12.89
CA LYS A 807 -25.88 -4.73 -11.69
C LYS A 807 -27.21 -4.62 -10.93
N ALA A 808 -27.15 -4.66 -9.59
CA ALA A 808 -28.29 -4.53 -8.73
C ALA A 808 -27.93 -3.73 -7.46
N GLN A 809 -28.86 -3.04 -6.85
CA GLN A 809 -28.68 -2.27 -5.60
C GLN A 809 -27.41 -1.38 -5.66
N GLU A 810 -27.29 -0.62 -6.73
CA GLU A 810 -26.14 0.27 -7.02
C GLU A 810 -24.77 -0.41 -7.17
N GLY A 811 -24.35 -1.29 -6.25
CA GLY A 811 -22.98 -1.85 -6.22
C GLY A 811 -22.87 -3.37 -6.31
N PHE A 812 -24.00 -4.09 -6.31
CA PHE A 812 -24.05 -5.55 -6.28
C PHE A 812 -24.45 -6.15 -7.63
N MET A 813 -24.63 -7.47 -7.67
CA MET A 813 -24.99 -8.17 -8.92
C MET A 813 -26.18 -9.11 -8.74
N LYS A 814 -26.87 -9.38 -9.86
CA LYS A 814 -27.95 -10.36 -9.96
C LYS A 814 -27.88 -11.17 -11.25
N VAL A 815 -28.51 -12.34 -11.23
CA VAL A 815 -28.74 -13.19 -12.38
C VAL A 815 -30.23 -13.52 -12.43
N ASP A 816 -30.89 -13.27 -13.58
CA ASP A 816 -32.29 -13.59 -13.73
C ASP A 816 -32.46 -15.09 -13.96
N VAL A 817 -33.42 -15.72 -13.27
CA VAL A 817 -33.66 -17.14 -13.29
C VAL A 817 -35.14 -17.43 -13.53
N LYS A 818 -35.41 -18.55 -14.24
CA LYS A 818 -36.76 -18.98 -14.52
C LYS A 818 -37.35 -19.81 -13.36
N LYS A 819 -38.68 -19.87 -13.30
CA LYS A 819 -39.43 -20.76 -12.40
C LYS A 819 -38.92 -22.20 -12.49
N GLY A 820 -38.78 -22.88 -11.35
CA GLY A 820 -38.37 -24.25 -11.23
C GLY A 820 -37.06 -24.42 -10.50
N ARG A 821 -36.54 -25.65 -10.54
CA ARG A 821 -35.22 -25.98 -9.99
C ARG A 821 -34.12 -25.68 -11.01
N GLY A 822 -33.02 -25.14 -10.59
CA GLY A 822 -31.88 -24.86 -11.45
C GLY A 822 -30.57 -24.68 -10.68
N LYS A 823 -29.51 -24.65 -11.48
CA LYS A 823 -28.15 -24.44 -10.95
C LYS A 823 -27.48 -23.29 -11.69
N VAL A 824 -27.04 -22.29 -10.94
CA VAL A 824 -26.23 -21.17 -11.46
C VAL A 824 -24.80 -21.35 -10.98
N ILE A 825 -23.84 -21.23 -11.91
CA ILE A 825 -22.40 -21.27 -11.62
C ILE A 825 -21.80 -19.92 -12.06
N LEU A 826 -21.19 -19.21 -11.12
CA LEU A 826 -20.39 -18.02 -11.41
C LEU A 826 -18.92 -18.39 -11.35
N LYS A 827 -18.13 -17.88 -12.30
CA LYS A 827 -16.67 -18.01 -12.33
C LYS A 827 -16.04 -16.64 -12.53
N PHE A 828 -15.08 -16.32 -11.68
CA PHE A 828 -14.32 -15.09 -11.83
C PHE A 828 -13.02 -15.35 -12.58
N PHE A 829 -12.79 -14.52 -13.59
CA PHE A 829 -11.52 -14.42 -14.28
C PHE A 829 -11.23 -12.93 -14.55
N PRO A 830 -10.06 -12.39 -14.16
CA PRO A 830 -9.78 -10.96 -14.26
C PRO A 830 -10.05 -10.43 -15.67
N ASN A 831 -10.82 -9.34 -15.75
CA ASN A 831 -11.18 -8.72 -17.01
C ASN A 831 -9.91 -8.24 -17.74
N GLY A 832 -9.73 -8.59 -19.02
CA GLY A 832 -8.55 -8.26 -19.82
C GLY A 832 -7.35 -9.21 -19.63
N LEU A 833 -7.42 -10.21 -18.74
CA LEU A 833 -6.30 -11.13 -18.54
C LEU A 833 -6.10 -12.10 -19.72
N LYS A 834 -7.16 -12.52 -20.39
CA LYS A 834 -7.05 -13.38 -21.60
C LYS A 834 -6.30 -12.67 -22.71
N GLU A 835 -6.67 -11.44 -22.98
CA GLU A 835 -6.03 -10.55 -23.95
C GLU A 835 -4.59 -10.23 -23.52
N GLY A 836 -4.37 -10.01 -22.23
CA GLY A 836 -3.05 -9.80 -21.67
C GLY A 836 -2.12 -10.99 -21.85
N ILE A 837 -2.59 -12.21 -21.63
CA ILE A 837 -1.83 -13.45 -21.88
C ILE A 837 -1.46 -13.57 -23.36
N LEU A 838 -2.42 -13.29 -24.26
CA LEU A 838 -2.16 -13.31 -25.70
C LEU A 838 -1.09 -12.30 -26.08
N CYS A 839 -1.18 -11.07 -25.58
CA CYS A 839 -0.18 -10.01 -25.80
C CYS A 839 1.20 -10.40 -25.25
N PHE A 840 1.26 -11.05 -24.09
CA PHE A 840 2.50 -11.55 -23.51
C PHE A 840 3.19 -12.57 -24.43
N ILE A 841 2.46 -13.56 -24.89
CA ILE A 841 3.01 -14.60 -25.78
C ILE A 841 3.44 -13.99 -27.11
N LEU A 842 2.58 -13.17 -27.75
CA LEU A 842 2.89 -12.51 -29.01
C LEU A 842 4.06 -11.56 -28.87
N GLY A 843 4.15 -10.80 -27.78
CA GLY A 843 5.26 -9.87 -27.52
C GLY A 843 6.61 -10.58 -27.46
N ILE A 844 6.70 -11.72 -26.77
CA ILE A 844 7.92 -12.54 -26.73
C ILE A 844 8.27 -13.07 -28.11
N ILE A 845 7.31 -13.59 -28.86
CA ILE A 845 7.54 -14.12 -30.20
C ILE A 845 8.05 -13.01 -31.14
N ILE A 846 7.36 -11.87 -31.18
CA ILE A 846 7.73 -10.73 -32.03
C ILE A 846 9.13 -10.22 -31.66
N PHE A 847 9.42 -10.05 -30.37
CA PHE A 847 10.73 -9.63 -29.90
C PHE A 847 11.83 -10.63 -30.33
N THR A 848 11.60 -11.93 -30.20
CA THR A 848 12.56 -12.96 -30.58
C THR A 848 12.86 -12.91 -32.08
N ILE A 849 11.83 -12.78 -32.92
CA ILE A 849 11.99 -12.62 -34.38
C ILE A 849 12.74 -11.32 -34.69
N TYR A 850 12.39 -10.21 -34.04
CA TYR A 850 13.05 -8.94 -34.24
C TYR A 850 14.53 -8.97 -33.87
N GLN A 851 14.86 -9.56 -32.72
CA GLN A 851 16.25 -9.73 -32.26
C GLN A 851 17.07 -10.61 -33.23
N HIS A 852 16.46 -11.68 -33.74
CA HIS A 852 17.14 -12.55 -34.69
C HIS A 852 17.43 -11.85 -36.04
N LYS A 853 16.44 -11.15 -36.60
CA LYS A 853 16.59 -10.40 -37.85
C LYS A 853 17.67 -9.31 -37.76
N THR A 854 17.70 -8.58 -36.62
CA THR A 854 18.71 -7.52 -36.43
C THR A 854 20.11 -8.06 -36.21
N LYS A 855 20.30 -9.22 -35.56
CA LYS A 855 21.58 -9.91 -35.47
C LYS A 855 22.13 -10.37 -36.82
N CYS A 856 21.28 -10.82 -37.71
CA CYS A 856 21.69 -11.25 -39.05
C CYS A 856 22.14 -10.06 -39.92
N ARG A 857 21.55 -8.87 -39.73
CA ARG A 857 21.95 -7.64 -40.46
C ARG A 857 23.29 -7.08 -40.00
N THR A 858 23.68 -7.26 -38.73
CA THR A 858 24.99 -6.80 -38.21
C THR A 858 26.14 -7.76 -38.53
N LYS A 859 25.86 -8.99 -39.00
CA LYS A 859 26.85 -9.94 -39.42
C LYS A 859 27.15 -9.89 -40.94
N LYS A 860 26.32 -9.25 -41.74
CA LYS A 860 26.56 -8.86 -43.13
C LYS A 860 27.10 -7.43 -43.15
#